data_7b5c5c1c41abbd174e8315c7eec36f55
#
_entry.id   7b5c5c1c41abbd174e8315c7eec36f55
#
_cell.length_a   1.000
_cell.length_b   1.000
_cell.length_c   1.000
_cell.angle_alpha   90.00
_cell.angle_beta   90.00
_cell.angle_gamma   90.00
#
_symmetry.space_group_name_H-M   'P 1'
#
loop_
_entity.id
_entity.type
_entity.pdbx_description
1 polymer ?
#
loop_
_entity_poly.entity_id
_entity_poly.type
_entity_poly.pdbx_seq_one_letter_code
_entity_poly.pdbx_strand_id
1 'polypeptide(L)'
;MTFRLSIYFSFAALASLQPASAQTTDKPVRSVTDPGVVTTRQNITPAGVPMIFTGRVYGAAFGSGGDLWVLNATQIYRVDWRSGNVLERIAHDWQPAPQGMLTVNGTPYAAAFPRRGKSSLFTVSGGQLRPVAGDLGTFNAGAPGAGGGVAVMPVTANNRAAVVDLASGKVRGMLQTGIAPFGAAVSRDGTVAWVTNWGGRTPVKGERTAQTGSAKDADAVLVDEIGVTASGTVTRFDLTAMKATHTISVGLHPNGMVWDEKAGRLYVANNNSDSVSVVDTKSNAVLRQIALKPFAANTPGIAPTAVALTPDGRRLFVACGGINAVVVIDTASSKVEGMIPTGWYPGAVAVSPDGRHLAISSMLGAGSAWRDKPSSRFVHSYRGSVHVVEIPDAAQLASFTTAVAENTHLTLAGTAAGPVAAPDRTPRAVPVRAGDASLIEHVVYIVRENRTYDQVLGDVAKGNGDPNLVMFGPSVTPNAHQLADQFVLLDNFYASGGNSADGHQWLTQANEVSYALWPGYQGRSYPFDGTDPIAISRGGTIWDAARKLGKTVRVYGEYAGSATGTGVGRMDYLKRWKAGDDFSSTWNVTAPIAHMNQFLAHNYPPYSNAIPDVVRAGIFLKDLRQWEQDGKMPNLTVMEINCDHTSGTTPGGSTPKAMVADNDLALGQIVEALTKSKFWPKMAIFVVEDDAQNGVDHVDGHRTVALAVSPYTKRGHVDSTFYSHQSMLKTIELMLGLPTLSIFDLIANDMRAGFGSTADLKPYEHLVPGQDLFELNPPLAALRGPARSAAVASAKMRWDVPDAAPSDKLNRILWHATRGWKTPFPGVRSSMFAPLSLDIDDDDR
;
A
#
# COMPACT_ATOMS: atom_id res chain seq x y z
N MET A 1 -34.71 -36.90 -75.41
CA MET A 1 -33.94 -35.69 -75.17
C MET A 1 -33.81 -35.59 -73.60
N THR A 2 -32.72 -36.17 -73.17
CA THR A 2 -32.44 -36.28 -71.72
C THR A 2 -31.17 -35.50 -71.46
N PHE A 3 -31.34 -34.36 -70.71
CA PHE A 3 -30.25 -33.55 -70.20
C PHE A 3 -29.73 -34.17 -68.91
N ARG A 4 -28.47 -34.54 -68.86
CA ARG A 4 -27.76 -34.89 -67.65
C ARG A 4 -27.11 -33.61 -67.08
N LEU A 5 -27.42 -33.29 -65.86
CA LEU A 5 -26.82 -32.22 -65.05
C LEU A 5 -25.68 -32.82 -64.25
N SER A 6 -24.41 -32.49 -64.55
CA SER A 6 -23.23 -32.86 -63.74
C SER A 6 -23.01 -31.84 -62.65
N ILE A 7 -23.13 -32.30 -61.40
CA ILE A 7 -22.84 -31.48 -60.22
C ILE A 7 -21.37 -31.68 -59.87
N TYR A 8 -20.58 -30.62 -59.97
CA TYR A 8 -19.21 -30.55 -59.46
C TYR A 8 -19.25 -30.25 -57.95
N PHE A 9 -18.80 -31.22 -57.14
CA PHE A 9 -18.52 -30.97 -55.74
C PHE A 9 -17.12 -30.32 -55.62
N SER A 10 -17.07 -29.02 -55.24
CA SER A 10 -15.84 -28.41 -54.81
C SER A 10 -15.59 -28.77 -53.36
N PHE A 11 -14.57 -29.53 -53.09
CA PHE A 11 -14.03 -29.71 -51.74
C PHE A 11 -13.36 -28.39 -51.30
N ALA A 12 -14.06 -27.58 -50.48
CA ALA A 12 -13.42 -26.53 -49.73
C ALA A 12 -12.63 -27.16 -48.56
N ALA A 13 -11.32 -27.06 -48.63
CA ALA A 13 -10.44 -27.42 -47.53
C ALA A 13 -10.76 -26.49 -46.35
N LEU A 14 -11.40 -27.03 -45.29
CA LEU A 14 -11.43 -26.37 -43.99
C LEU A 14 -10.00 -26.33 -43.44
N ALA A 15 -9.33 -25.20 -43.63
CA ALA A 15 -8.15 -24.88 -42.85
C ALA A 15 -8.62 -24.73 -41.39
N SER A 16 -8.23 -25.67 -40.54
CA SER A 16 -8.36 -25.53 -39.10
C SER A 16 -7.58 -24.31 -38.66
N LEU A 17 -8.29 -23.20 -38.40
CA LEU A 17 -7.76 -22.10 -37.63
C LEU A 17 -7.48 -22.64 -36.20
N GLN A 18 -6.24 -23.08 -36.00
CA GLN A 18 -5.73 -23.19 -34.64
C GLN A 18 -5.84 -21.78 -34.02
N PRO A 19 -6.38 -21.67 -32.80
CA PRO A 19 -6.31 -20.38 -32.11
C PRO A 19 -4.84 -20.02 -31.98
N ALA A 20 -4.44 -18.92 -32.59
CA ALA A 20 -3.14 -18.35 -32.36
C ALA A 20 -2.98 -18.23 -30.83
N SER A 21 -2.09 -19.05 -30.26
CA SER A 21 -1.60 -18.84 -28.92
C SER A 21 -1.13 -17.39 -28.94
N ALA A 22 -1.76 -16.54 -28.12
CA ALA A 22 -1.28 -15.18 -27.93
C ALA A 22 0.18 -15.30 -27.50
N GLN A 23 1.09 -15.08 -28.45
CA GLN A 23 2.50 -14.89 -28.15
C GLN A 23 2.54 -13.75 -27.17
N THR A 24 2.84 -14.03 -25.91
CA THR A 24 3.26 -13.03 -24.97
C THR A 24 4.43 -12.34 -25.64
N THR A 25 4.23 -11.10 -26.08
CA THR A 25 5.28 -10.33 -26.74
C THR A 25 6.43 -10.26 -25.76
N ASP A 26 7.57 -10.88 -26.11
CA ASP A 26 8.80 -10.89 -25.29
C ASP A 26 9.43 -9.50 -25.15
N LYS A 27 8.79 -8.47 -25.68
CA LYS A 27 9.28 -7.09 -25.66
C LYS A 27 8.48 -6.24 -24.69
N PRO A 28 9.15 -5.40 -23.90
CA PRO A 28 8.46 -4.38 -23.13
C PRO A 28 7.69 -3.45 -24.07
N VAL A 29 6.45 -3.16 -23.75
CA VAL A 29 5.62 -2.24 -24.53
C VAL A 29 6.03 -0.79 -24.29
N ARG A 30 5.79 0.09 -25.26
CA ARG A 30 6.12 1.52 -25.15
C ARG A 30 4.99 2.33 -24.54
N SER A 31 3.76 1.84 -24.64
CA SER A 31 2.58 2.44 -24.06
C SER A 31 1.54 1.38 -23.73
N VAL A 32 0.56 1.72 -22.93
CA VAL A 32 -0.61 0.88 -22.64
C VAL A 32 -1.89 1.63 -22.99
N THR A 33 -2.85 0.93 -23.56
CA THR A 33 -4.15 1.52 -23.93
C THR A 33 -5.05 1.72 -22.72
N ASP A 34 -4.86 0.90 -21.67
CA ASP A 34 -5.60 0.95 -20.43
C ASP A 34 -4.63 0.81 -19.26
N PRO A 35 -4.13 1.94 -18.73
CA PRO A 35 -3.13 1.94 -17.68
C PRO A 35 -3.68 1.49 -16.32
N GLY A 36 -5.00 1.41 -16.14
CA GLY A 36 -5.64 1.21 -14.85
C GLY A 36 -5.77 2.52 -14.07
N VAL A 37 -5.89 2.40 -12.75
CA VAL A 37 -6.13 3.53 -11.85
C VAL A 37 -4.85 3.92 -11.12
N VAL A 38 -4.63 5.23 -10.98
CA VAL A 38 -3.64 5.83 -10.08
C VAL A 38 -4.40 6.42 -8.90
N THR A 39 -4.45 5.67 -7.80
CA THR A 39 -5.31 5.99 -6.63
C THR A 39 -4.93 7.30 -5.95
N THR A 40 -3.69 7.78 -6.15
CA THR A 40 -3.21 9.06 -5.63
C THR A 40 -3.67 10.28 -6.46
N ARG A 41 -4.49 10.08 -7.49
CA ARG A 41 -4.99 11.15 -8.39
C ARG A 41 -3.91 11.82 -9.26
N GLN A 42 -2.68 11.44 -9.15
CA GLN A 42 -1.59 12.01 -9.95
C GLN A 42 -1.65 11.53 -11.40
N ASN A 43 -1.24 12.39 -12.33
CA ASN A 43 -1.04 11.99 -13.72
C ASN A 43 0.35 11.35 -13.89
N ILE A 44 0.45 10.40 -14.82
CA ILE A 44 1.70 9.71 -15.12
C ILE A 44 2.10 10.02 -16.57
N THR A 45 3.07 10.93 -16.75
CA THR A 45 3.61 11.34 -18.05
C THR A 45 5.15 11.30 -18.04
N PRO A 46 5.74 10.10 -17.96
CA PRO A 46 7.18 9.96 -17.76
C PRO A 46 7.98 10.46 -18.95
N ALA A 47 9.13 11.07 -18.66
CA ALA A 47 10.10 11.48 -19.67
C ALA A 47 10.91 10.30 -20.24
N GLY A 48 11.49 10.48 -21.42
CA GLY A 48 12.41 9.53 -22.04
C GLY A 48 11.76 8.37 -22.77
N VAL A 49 12.51 7.30 -22.96
CA VAL A 49 12.08 6.11 -23.71
C VAL A 49 11.44 5.10 -22.74
N PRO A 50 10.12 4.89 -22.80
CA PRO A 50 9.42 4.01 -21.88
C PRO A 50 9.60 2.53 -22.23
N MET A 51 9.68 1.70 -21.20
CA MET A 51 9.58 0.25 -21.25
C MET A 51 8.64 -0.17 -20.13
N ILE A 52 7.50 -0.77 -20.47
CA ILE A 52 6.46 -1.18 -19.53
C ILE A 52 6.41 -2.69 -19.46
N PHE A 53 6.43 -3.22 -18.25
CA PHE A 53 6.47 -4.64 -17.93
C PHE A 53 5.21 -5.08 -17.20
N THR A 54 4.78 -6.30 -17.39
CA THR A 54 3.76 -6.91 -16.52
C THR A 54 4.37 -7.17 -15.16
N GLY A 55 3.75 -6.66 -14.10
CA GLY A 55 4.25 -6.76 -12.74
C GLY A 55 5.17 -5.62 -12.31
N ARG A 56 5.50 -5.59 -11.03
CA ARG A 56 6.37 -4.56 -10.45
C ARG A 56 7.79 -4.64 -10.99
N VAL A 57 8.45 -3.47 -11.10
CA VAL A 57 9.88 -3.36 -11.41
C VAL A 57 10.64 -2.91 -10.16
N TYR A 58 11.60 -3.72 -9.74
CA TYR A 58 12.32 -3.53 -8.48
C TYR A 58 13.67 -2.83 -8.63
N GLY A 59 14.20 -2.73 -9.86
CA GLY A 59 15.44 -2.04 -10.10
C GLY A 59 15.91 -2.21 -11.54
N ALA A 60 16.83 -1.32 -11.95
CA ALA A 60 17.51 -1.39 -13.24
C ALA A 60 18.94 -0.93 -13.10
N ALA A 61 19.85 -1.53 -13.90
CA ALA A 61 21.25 -1.17 -13.94
C ALA A 61 21.81 -1.25 -15.37
N PHE A 62 22.67 -0.31 -15.77
CA PHE A 62 23.32 -0.37 -17.07
C PHE A 62 24.37 -1.48 -17.13
N GLY A 63 24.36 -2.26 -18.20
CA GLY A 63 25.42 -3.18 -18.54
C GLY A 63 26.62 -2.47 -19.20
N SER A 64 27.70 -3.21 -19.39
CA SER A 64 28.94 -2.67 -19.98
C SER A 64 28.80 -2.22 -21.45
N GLY A 65 27.85 -2.79 -22.19
CA GLY A 65 27.56 -2.45 -23.60
C GLY A 65 26.53 -1.31 -23.76
N GLY A 66 26.09 -0.65 -22.66
CA GLY A 66 25.03 0.37 -22.70
C GLY A 66 23.63 -0.19 -22.84
N ASP A 67 23.47 -1.50 -22.74
CA ASP A 67 22.22 -2.23 -22.52
C ASP A 67 21.75 -2.05 -21.08
N LEU A 68 20.55 -2.52 -20.78
CA LEU A 68 19.94 -2.35 -19.47
C LEU A 68 19.50 -3.69 -18.91
N TRP A 69 19.92 -3.98 -17.69
CA TRP A 69 19.38 -5.07 -16.89
C TRP A 69 18.21 -4.56 -16.05
N VAL A 70 17.11 -5.29 -16.07
CA VAL A 70 15.85 -4.93 -15.36
C VAL A 70 15.41 -6.09 -14.48
N LEU A 71 15.26 -5.83 -13.20
CA LEU A 71 14.74 -6.78 -12.22
C LEU A 71 13.23 -6.56 -12.07
N ASN A 72 12.45 -7.47 -12.63
CA ASN A 72 11.00 -7.48 -12.57
C ASN A 72 10.52 -8.56 -11.59
N ALA A 73 9.27 -8.54 -11.23
CA ALA A 73 8.66 -9.44 -10.24
C ALA A 73 8.83 -10.93 -10.54
N THR A 74 8.92 -11.33 -11.82
CA THR A 74 9.03 -12.75 -12.24
C THR A 74 10.15 -13.04 -13.23
N GLN A 75 10.84 -12.00 -13.68
CA GLN A 75 11.84 -12.09 -14.74
C GLN A 75 13.01 -11.15 -14.44
N ILE A 76 14.21 -11.54 -14.89
CA ILE A 76 15.28 -10.59 -15.16
C ILE A 76 15.36 -10.43 -16.68
N TYR A 77 15.33 -9.19 -17.13
CA TYR A 77 15.50 -8.83 -18.54
C TYR A 77 16.84 -8.17 -18.75
N ARG A 78 17.47 -8.48 -19.90
CA ARG A 78 18.50 -7.65 -20.50
C ARG A 78 17.93 -7.07 -21.79
N VAL A 79 17.92 -5.75 -21.92
CA VAL A 79 17.26 -5.06 -23.03
C VAL A 79 18.20 -4.05 -23.69
N ASP A 80 18.13 -3.99 -25.01
CA ASP A 80 18.54 -2.81 -25.74
C ASP A 80 17.42 -1.78 -25.63
N TRP A 81 17.53 -0.84 -24.72
CA TRP A 81 16.49 0.13 -24.42
C TRP A 81 16.19 1.07 -25.59
N ARG A 82 17.13 1.27 -26.54
CA ARG A 82 16.94 2.12 -27.72
C ARG A 82 15.99 1.49 -28.72
N SER A 83 16.21 0.25 -29.06
CA SER A 83 15.38 -0.53 -29.98
C SER A 83 14.16 -1.17 -29.29
N GLY A 84 14.22 -1.35 -27.96
CA GLY A 84 13.25 -2.13 -27.19
C GLY A 84 13.41 -3.65 -27.38
N ASN A 85 14.52 -4.13 -27.93
CA ASN A 85 14.76 -5.55 -28.09
C ASN A 85 15.17 -6.18 -26.75
N VAL A 86 14.53 -7.31 -26.43
CA VAL A 86 14.96 -8.16 -25.32
C VAL A 86 16.12 -9.00 -25.81
N LEU A 87 17.28 -8.81 -25.19
CA LEU A 87 18.51 -9.54 -25.48
C LEU A 87 18.58 -10.84 -24.69
N GLU A 88 18.14 -10.80 -23.43
CA GLU A 88 18.04 -11.98 -22.55
C GLU A 88 16.78 -11.86 -21.68
N ARG A 89 16.20 -13.02 -21.35
CA ARG A 89 15.05 -13.13 -20.46
C ARG A 89 15.22 -14.36 -19.58
N ILE A 90 15.27 -14.15 -18.26
CA ILE A 90 15.52 -15.20 -17.28
C ILE A 90 14.36 -15.20 -16.27
N ALA A 91 13.60 -16.29 -16.27
CA ALA A 91 12.50 -16.47 -15.32
C ALA A 91 13.04 -16.79 -13.91
N HIS A 92 12.30 -16.35 -12.90
CA HIS A 92 12.53 -16.70 -11.50
C HIS A 92 11.21 -16.81 -10.73
N ASP A 93 11.25 -17.49 -9.61
CA ASP A 93 10.12 -17.73 -8.69
C ASP A 93 10.32 -17.11 -7.29
N TRP A 94 11.38 -16.31 -7.12
CA TRP A 94 11.69 -15.64 -5.88
C TRP A 94 11.19 -14.19 -5.84
N GLN A 95 11.16 -13.63 -4.64
CA GLN A 95 10.81 -12.24 -4.40
C GLN A 95 12.05 -11.36 -4.60
N PRO A 96 12.04 -10.42 -5.54
CA PRO A 96 13.12 -9.46 -5.70
C PRO A 96 13.22 -8.49 -4.51
N ALA A 97 14.43 -8.12 -4.16
CA ALA A 97 14.65 -7.01 -3.24
C ALA A 97 14.44 -5.67 -3.95
N PRO A 98 13.79 -4.68 -3.33
CA PRO A 98 13.76 -3.31 -3.86
C PRO A 98 15.17 -2.76 -4.05
N GLN A 99 15.42 -2.09 -5.20
CA GLN A 99 16.76 -1.69 -5.64
C GLN A 99 17.78 -2.84 -5.69
N GLY A 100 17.28 -4.07 -5.81
CA GLY A 100 18.09 -5.28 -5.72
C GLY A 100 18.98 -5.57 -6.93
N MET A 101 18.97 -4.74 -7.98
CA MET A 101 19.75 -4.93 -9.20
C MET A 101 20.98 -4.06 -9.22
N LEU A 102 22.15 -4.66 -9.44
CA LEU A 102 23.41 -3.94 -9.64
C LEU A 102 24.27 -4.61 -10.70
N THR A 103 25.25 -3.89 -11.24
CA THR A 103 26.28 -4.43 -12.13
C THR A 103 27.66 -4.15 -11.57
N VAL A 104 28.51 -5.15 -11.59
CA VAL A 104 29.94 -5.03 -11.21
C VAL A 104 30.79 -5.49 -12.39
N ASN A 105 31.58 -4.58 -12.95
CA ASN A 105 32.38 -4.85 -14.15
C ASN A 105 31.53 -5.47 -15.29
N GLY A 106 30.30 -4.98 -15.47
CA GLY A 106 29.38 -5.45 -16.48
C GLY A 106 28.63 -6.76 -16.14
N THR A 107 28.98 -7.44 -15.05
CA THR A 107 28.28 -8.62 -14.58
C THR A 107 27.08 -8.20 -13.72
N PRO A 108 25.84 -8.68 -14.05
CA PRO A 108 24.67 -8.35 -13.28
C PRO A 108 24.55 -9.24 -12.03
N TYR A 109 24.12 -8.61 -10.94
CA TYR A 109 23.79 -9.26 -9.69
C TYR A 109 22.39 -8.86 -9.24
N ALA A 110 21.64 -9.80 -8.68
CA ALA A 110 20.29 -9.57 -8.16
C ALA A 110 20.19 -10.08 -6.72
N ALA A 111 19.72 -9.23 -5.84
CA ALA A 111 19.38 -9.59 -4.47
C ALA A 111 17.91 -10.00 -4.39
N ALA A 112 17.63 -11.14 -3.78
CA ALA A 112 16.29 -11.70 -3.67
C ALA A 112 16.19 -12.71 -2.53
N PHE A 113 14.98 -13.19 -2.27
CA PHE A 113 14.74 -14.33 -1.38
C PHE A 113 13.77 -15.33 -2.02
N PRO A 114 14.16 -16.60 -2.15
CA PRO A 114 13.28 -17.66 -2.61
C PRO A 114 12.06 -17.78 -1.70
N ARG A 115 10.91 -18.14 -2.25
CA ARG A 115 9.64 -18.26 -1.50
C ARG A 115 9.73 -19.15 -0.26
N ARG A 116 10.61 -20.17 -0.26
CA ARG A 116 10.88 -21.09 0.85
C ARG A 116 12.32 -21.03 1.34
N GLY A 117 13.00 -19.90 1.11
CA GLY A 117 14.42 -19.78 1.40
C GLY A 117 14.76 -18.50 2.13
N LYS A 118 16.04 -18.37 2.40
CA LYS A 118 16.63 -17.18 2.99
C LYS A 118 17.16 -16.25 1.92
N SER A 119 17.39 -14.99 2.29
CA SER A 119 17.99 -13.98 1.42
C SER A 119 19.22 -14.52 0.71
N SER A 120 19.33 -14.21 -0.58
CA SER A 120 20.39 -14.73 -1.44
C SER A 120 20.82 -13.68 -2.44
N LEU A 121 22.06 -13.77 -2.89
CA LEU A 121 22.62 -13.00 -3.99
C LEU A 121 22.79 -13.92 -5.19
N PHE A 122 22.25 -13.51 -6.32
CA PHE A 122 22.33 -14.23 -7.60
C PHE A 122 23.14 -13.43 -8.63
N THR A 123 23.67 -14.11 -9.63
CA THR A 123 24.24 -13.51 -10.84
C THR A 123 23.61 -14.16 -12.07
N VAL A 124 23.68 -13.46 -13.21
CA VAL A 124 23.31 -14.01 -14.50
C VAL A 124 24.57 -14.36 -15.28
N SER A 125 24.69 -15.61 -15.69
CA SER A 125 25.82 -16.09 -16.51
C SER A 125 25.34 -17.12 -17.49
N GLY A 126 25.61 -16.91 -18.78
CA GLY A 126 25.21 -17.81 -19.87
C GLY A 126 23.70 -17.96 -20.01
N GLY A 127 22.93 -16.88 -19.80
CA GLY A 127 21.46 -16.87 -19.87
C GLY A 127 20.76 -17.60 -18.71
N GLN A 128 21.47 -17.89 -17.63
CA GLN A 128 20.94 -18.59 -16.45
C GLN A 128 21.24 -17.86 -15.16
N LEU A 129 20.31 -17.96 -14.21
CA LEU A 129 20.53 -17.55 -12.83
C LEU A 129 21.45 -18.54 -12.11
N ARG A 130 22.43 -18.00 -11.42
CA ARG A 130 23.33 -18.78 -10.57
C ARG A 130 23.39 -18.14 -9.18
N PRO A 131 23.24 -18.93 -8.12
CA PRO A 131 23.45 -18.43 -6.78
C PRO A 131 24.93 -18.08 -6.60
N VAL A 132 25.20 -16.87 -6.08
CA VAL A 132 26.53 -16.45 -5.63
C VAL A 132 26.68 -16.80 -4.15
N ALA A 133 25.70 -16.38 -3.34
CA ALA A 133 25.65 -16.71 -1.90
C ALA A 133 24.20 -16.84 -1.49
N GLY A 134 23.91 -17.86 -0.67
CA GLY A 134 22.59 -18.13 -0.12
C GLY A 134 22.58 -18.16 1.40
N ASP A 135 21.40 -18.35 1.97
CA ASP A 135 21.18 -18.45 3.42
C ASP A 135 21.68 -17.25 4.24
N LEU A 136 21.60 -16.05 3.66
CA LEU A 136 22.15 -14.82 4.25
C LEU A 136 21.28 -14.26 5.38
N GLY A 137 20.08 -14.76 5.57
CA GLY A 137 19.14 -14.35 6.61
C GLY A 137 17.69 -14.36 6.13
N THR A 138 16.76 -13.92 6.97
CA THR A 138 15.33 -14.10 6.74
C THR A 138 14.80 -13.23 5.59
N PHE A 139 15.13 -11.93 5.60
CA PHE A 139 14.70 -11.00 4.57
C PHE A 139 15.82 -10.05 4.18
N ASN A 140 15.86 -9.74 2.88
CA ASN A 140 16.66 -8.65 2.38
C ASN A 140 15.72 -7.62 1.73
N ALA A 141 15.72 -6.44 2.25
CA ALA A 141 14.77 -5.41 1.86
C ALA A 141 15.34 -4.40 0.88
N GLY A 142 16.66 -4.44 0.55
CA GLY A 142 17.16 -3.33 -0.17
C GLY A 142 18.38 -3.50 -1.04
N ALA A 143 18.94 -2.36 -1.37
CA ALA A 143 20.01 -2.17 -2.31
C ALA A 143 21.32 -2.79 -1.80
N PRO A 144 21.82 -3.88 -2.40
CA PRO A 144 23.17 -4.33 -2.16
C PRO A 144 24.16 -3.32 -2.73
N GLY A 145 25.26 -3.06 -2.02
CA GLY A 145 26.39 -2.32 -2.53
C GLY A 145 27.54 -3.23 -2.89
N ALA A 146 28.37 -2.86 -3.89
CA ALA A 146 29.54 -3.65 -4.25
C ALA A 146 30.74 -2.79 -4.67
N GLY A 147 31.95 -3.27 -4.37
CA GLY A 147 33.21 -2.66 -4.72
C GLY A 147 34.39 -3.58 -4.37
N GLY A 148 35.51 -3.49 -5.04
CA GLY A 148 36.71 -4.29 -4.76
C GLY A 148 36.49 -5.81 -4.75
N GLY A 149 35.56 -6.31 -5.56
CA GLY A 149 35.20 -7.73 -5.58
C GLY A 149 34.36 -8.22 -4.39
N VAL A 150 33.84 -7.29 -3.57
CA VAL A 150 33.00 -7.60 -2.39
C VAL A 150 31.60 -7.01 -2.59
N ALA A 151 30.55 -7.74 -2.21
CA ALA A 151 29.22 -7.20 -2.05
C ALA A 151 28.83 -7.17 -0.56
N VAL A 152 28.10 -6.11 -0.18
CA VAL A 152 27.46 -6.00 1.12
C VAL A 152 25.97 -5.97 0.92
N MET A 153 25.25 -6.92 1.52
CA MET A 153 23.82 -7.12 1.36
C MET A 153 23.10 -6.96 2.70
N PRO A 154 22.29 -5.92 2.88
CA PRO A 154 21.48 -5.73 4.08
C PRO A 154 20.46 -6.85 4.24
N VAL A 155 20.27 -7.33 5.49
CA VAL A 155 19.29 -8.34 5.87
C VAL A 155 18.38 -7.73 6.93
N THR A 156 17.29 -7.13 6.48
CA THR A 156 16.44 -6.22 7.26
C THR A 156 15.86 -6.85 8.52
N ALA A 157 15.35 -8.06 8.43
CA ALA A 157 14.72 -8.74 9.57
C ALA A 157 15.74 -9.17 10.67
N ASN A 158 17.01 -9.29 10.33
CA ASN A 158 18.03 -9.77 11.26
C ASN A 158 18.95 -8.67 11.81
N ASN A 159 18.76 -7.40 11.44
CA ASN A 159 19.63 -6.27 11.80
C ASN A 159 21.10 -6.52 11.45
N ARG A 160 21.34 -7.12 10.28
CA ARG A 160 22.69 -7.50 9.82
C ARG A 160 22.89 -7.17 8.35
N ALA A 161 24.15 -7.14 7.95
CA ALA A 161 24.54 -7.10 6.55
C ALA A 161 25.52 -8.23 6.27
N ALA A 162 25.26 -9.00 5.21
CA ALA A 162 26.16 -10.06 4.74
C ALA A 162 27.28 -9.47 3.90
N VAL A 163 28.52 -9.88 4.13
CA VAL A 163 29.69 -9.52 3.32
C VAL A 163 30.06 -10.71 2.47
N VAL A 164 29.92 -10.59 1.16
CA VAL A 164 30.08 -11.68 0.18
C VAL A 164 31.26 -11.38 -0.74
N ASP A 165 32.17 -12.33 -0.88
CA ASP A 165 33.22 -12.32 -1.90
C ASP A 165 32.59 -12.75 -3.25
N LEU A 166 32.60 -11.85 -4.22
CA LEU A 166 31.89 -12.06 -5.48
C LEU A 166 32.55 -13.12 -6.38
N ALA A 167 33.84 -13.33 -6.26
CA ALA A 167 34.57 -14.28 -7.10
C ALA A 167 34.35 -15.73 -6.62
N SER A 168 34.38 -15.95 -5.29
CA SER A 168 34.24 -17.28 -4.71
C SER A 168 32.83 -17.60 -4.21
N GLY A 169 31.97 -16.60 -4.08
CA GLY A 169 30.66 -16.73 -3.44
C GLY A 169 30.72 -16.93 -1.91
N LYS A 170 31.91 -16.83 -1.33
CA LYS A 170 32.10 -17.07 0.12
C LYS A 170 31.55 -15.88 0.92
N VAL A 171 30.71 -16.18 1.90
CA VAL A 171 30.31 -15.22 2.93
C VAL A 171 31.50 -15.01 3.87
N ARG A 172 32.09 -13.78 3.85
CA ARG A 172 33.20 -13.40 4.75
C ARG A 172 32.72 -13.28 6.18
N GLY A 173 31.46 -12.85 6.38
CA GLY A 173 30.83 -12.71 7.70
C GLY A 173 29.55 -11.90 7.65
N MET A 174 28.90 -11.81 8.80
CA MET A 174 27.70 -11.02 9.03
C MET A 174 28.05 -9.84 9.96
N LEU A 175 27.78 -8.63 9.51
CA LEU A 175 28.03 -7.39 10.25
C LEU A 175 26.76 -6.99 11.01
N GLN A 176 26.91 -6.63 12.30
CA GLN A 176 25.79 -6.08 13.08
C GLN A 176 25.54 -4.63 12.66
N THR A 177 24.30 -4.33 12.23
CA THR A 177 23.85 -3.00 11.78
C THR A 177 23.04 -2.29 12.87
N GLY A 178 22.43 -1.16 12.55
CA GLY A 178 21.28 -0.65 13.26
C GLY A 178 20.02 -1.47 12.94
N ILE A 179 18.85 -0.96 13.37
CA ILE A 179 17.57 -1.66 13.24
C ILE A 179 17.01 -1.47 11.82
N ALA A 180 16.54 -2.57 11.23
CA ALA A 180 15.97 -2.63 9.88
C ALA A 180 16.91 -2.03 8.82
N PRO A 181 18.09 -2.64 8.54
CA PRO A 181 19.00 -2.16 7.49
C PRO A 181 18.36 -2.28 6.11
N PHE A 182 18.63 -1.28 5.23
CA PHE A 182 18.01 -1.23 3.90
C PHE A 182 19.02 -1.18 2.76
N GLY A 183 19.83 -0.13 2.62
CA GLY A 183 20.74 0.07 1.51
C GLY A 183 22.21 -0.05 1.92
N ALA A 184 23.07 -0.42 0.96
CA ALA A 184 24.52 -0.48 1.16
C ALA A 184 25.30 0.27 0.08
N ALA A 185 26.45 0.82 0.46
CA ALA A 185 27.48 1.31 -0.46
C ALA A 185 28.85 0.79 -0.02
N VAL A 186 29.70 0.40 -0.99
CA VAL A 186 31.02 -0.19 -0.75
C VAL A 186 32.07 0.61 -1.48
N SER A 187 33.25 0.83 -0.86
CA SER A 187 34.37 1.50 -1.48
C SER A 187 34.91 0.76 -2.70
N ARG A 188 35.52 1.45 -3.63
CA ARG A 188 36.07 0.84 -4.84
C ARG A 188 37.15 -0.21 -4.55
N ASP A 189 37.89 -0.05 -3.46
CA ASP A 189 38.89 -1.02 -2.98
C ASP A 189 38.30 -2.17 -2.14
N GLY A 190 37.00 -2.12 -1.82
CA GLY A 190 36.33 -3.15 -1.04
C GLY A 190 36.68 -3.18 0.45
N THR A 191 37.23 -2.10 1.01
CA THR A 191 37.72 -2.05 2.41
C THR A 191 36.73 -1.39 3.37
N VAL A 192 35.83 -0.54 2.86
CA VAL A 192 34.84 0.20 3.65
C VAL A 192 33.42 -0.04 3.11
N ALA A 193 32.45 -0.18 3.99
CA ALA A 193 31.05 -0.17 3.63
C ALA A 193 30.22 0.77 4.51
N TRP A 194 29.08 1.18 3.97
CA TRP A 194 28.05 1.96 4.62
C TRP A 194 26.73 1.24 4.47
N VAL A 195 25.91 1.24 5.54
CA VAL A 195 24.58 0.60 5.53
C VAL A 195 23.58 1.53 6.19
N THR A 196 22.47 1.82 5.49
CA THR A 196 21.33 2.58 6.05
C THR A 196 20.47 1.71 6.96
N ASN A 197 19.85 2.29 7.98
CA ASN A 197 19.00 1.60 8.95
C ASN A 197 17.71 2.41 9.15
N TRP A 198 16.57 1.86 8.74
CA TRP A 198 15.26 2.53 8.82
C TRP A 198 14.82 2.83 10.25
N GLY A 199 14.98 1.84 11.15
CA GLY A 199 14.67 1.98 12.57
C GLY A 199 15.77 2.67 13.38
N GLY A 200 16.86 3.08 12.71
CA GLY A 200 17.96 3.80 13.32
C GLY A 200 18.85 2.94 14.23
N ARG A 201 19.32 3.51 15.32
CA ARG A 201 20.17 2.82 16.30
C ARG A 201 19.34 2.03 17.33
N THR A 202 19.96 1.08 17.96
CA THR A 202 19.36 0.41 19.12
C THR A 202 19.14 1.44 20.24
N PRO A 203 17.94 1.49 20.85
CA PRO A 203 17.66 2.38 21.97
C PRO A 203 18.48 2.05 23.23
N VAL A 204 18.70 3.03 24.07
CA VAL A 204 19.26 2.84 25.41
C VAL A 204 18.18 2.92 26.47
N LYS A 205 18.47 2.39 27.66
CA LYS A 205 17.51 2.37 28.79
C LYS A 205 17.01 3.79 29.13
N GLY A 206 15.71 3.94 29.20
CA GLY A 206 15.03 5.20 29.55
C GLY A 206 14.59 6.06 28.37
N GLU A 207 14.92 5.67 27.14
CA GLU A 207 14.41 6.32 25.95
C GLU A 207 12.97 5.90 25.63
N ARG A 208 12.19 6.75 24.96
CA ARG A 208 10.84 6.42 24.51
C ARG A 208 10.94 5.50 23.30
N THR A 209 10.31 4.33 23.42
CA THR A 209 10.38 3.27 22.41
C THR A 209 9.02 2.65 22.13
N ALA A 210 8.89 2.03 20.95
CA ALA A 210 7.83 1.09 20.64
C ALA A 210 8.44 -0.14 19.92
N GLN A 211 7.76 -1.28 20.01
CA GLN A 211 8.23 -2.51 19.36
C GLN A 211 7.84 -2.52 17.88
N THR A 212 8.71 -3.12 17.06
CA THR A 212 8.48 -3.29 15.60
C THR A 212 7.69 -4.55 15.30
N GLY A 213 6.62 -4.78 16.01
CA GLY A 213 5.75 -5.95 15.83
C GLY A 213 5.25 -6.53 17.15
N SER A 214 4.37 -7.51 17.06
CA SER A 214 3.72 -8.17 18.19
C SER A 214 4.53 -9.34 18.79
N ALA A 215 5.62 -9.76 18.15
CA ALA A 215 6.46 -10.83 18.66
C ALA A 215 7.19 -10.40 19.96
N LYS A 216 7.34 -11.32 20.91
CA LYS A 216 8.00 -11.03 22.21
C LYS A 216 9.45 -10.55 22.08
N ASP A 217 10.12 -10.96 21.02
CA ASP A 217 11.50 -10.63 20.68
C ASP A 217 11.61 -9.58 19.58
N ALA A 218 10.50 -8.90 19.25
CA ALA A 218 10.52 -7.79 18.33
C ALA A 218 11.44 -6.67 18.84
N ASP A 219 12.23 -6.10 17.92
CA ASP A 219 13.12 -5.01 18.29
C ASP A 219 12.31 -3.76 18.70
N ALA A 220 12.83 -3.03 19.67
CA ALA A 220 12.32 -1.72 20.02
C ALA A 220 13.03 -0.64 19.17
N VAL A 221 12.29 0.34 18.67
CA VAL A 221 12.83 1.52 18.02
C VAL A 221 12.49 2.78 18.81
N LEU A 222 13.31 3.81 18.64
CA LEU A 222 13.02 5.14 19.19
C LEU A 222 11.80 5.73 18.51
N VAL A 223 10.87 6.29 19.29
CA VAL A 223 9.70 6.98 18.77
C VAL A 223 9.57 8.37 19.41
N ASP A 224 8.93 9.27 18.66
CA ASP A 224 8.57 10.59 19.14
C ASP A 224 7.31 10.59 20.01
N GLU A 225 6.72 11.76 20.23
CA GLU A 225 5.55 11.94 21.10
C GLU A 225 4.27 11.34 20.54
N ILE A 226 4.19 11.17 19.21
CA ILE A 226 3.02 10.61 18.53
C ILE A 226 3.27 9.18 17.98
N GLY A 227 4.38 8.56 18.36
CA GLY A 227 4.68 7.17 18.01
C GLY A 227 5.38 6.98 16.67
N VAL A 228 5.76 8.05 15.97
CA VAL A 228 6.56 7.98 14.74
C VAL A 228 8.01 7.62 15.09
N THR A 229 8.65 6.77 14.27
CA THR A 229 10.07 6.45 14.45
C THR A 229 10.93 7.71 14.43
N ALA A 230 11.72 7.93 15.49
CA ALA A 230 12.46 9.17 15.74
C ALA A 230 13.96 9.05 15.40
N SER A 231 14.41 7.98 14.78
CA SER A 231 15.82 7.73 14.47
C SER A 231 15.97 7.10 13.08
N GLY A 232 16.88 7.67 12.28
CA GLY A 232 17.44 7.05 11.08
C GLY A 232 18.94 7.13 11.17
N THR A 233 19.66 6.07 10.78
CA THR A 233 21.14 6.03 10.89
C THR A 233 21.79 5.42 9.66
N VAL A 234 23.09 5.74 9.50
CA VAL A 234 24.00 5.02 8.62
C VAL A 234 25.12 4.43 9.46
N THR A 235 25.40 3.14 9.29
CA THR A 235 26.51 2.45 9.96
C THR A 235 27.68 2.32 8.99
N ARG A 236 28.87 2.75 9.40
CA ARG A 236 30.12 2.57 8.67
C ARG A 236 30.84 1.33 9.17
N PHE A 237 31.36 0.52 8.25
CA PHE A 237 32.10 -0.71 8.52
C PHE A 237 33.50 -0.65 7.94
N ASP A 238 34.45 -1.18 8.68
CA ASP A 238 35.74 -1.62 8.19
C ASP A 238 35.61 -3.09 7.78
N LEU A 239 35.69 -3.36 6.47
CA LEU A 239 35.52 -4.71 5.93
C LEU A 239 36.78 -5.58 6.04
N THR A 240 37.95 -4.98 6.36
CA THR A 240 39.17 -5.73 6.68
C THR A 240 39.08 -6.27 8.09
N ALA A 241 38.69 -5.41 9.03
CA ALA A 241 38.53 -5.78 10.43
C ALA A 241 37.15 -6.43 10.74
N MET A 242 36.24 -6.47 9.76
CA MET A 242 34.88 -7.01 9.89
C MET A 242 34.12 -6.43 11.08
N LYS A 243 34.13 -5.11 11.26
CA LYS A 243 33.47 -4.44 12.40
C LYS A 243 32.89 -3.09 12.04
N ALA A 244 31.82 -2.71 12.76
CA ALA A 244 31.30 -1.36 12.73
C ALA A 244 32.31 -0.37 13.37
N THR A 245 32.48 0.79 12.74
CA THR A 245 33.37 1.84 13.23
C THR A 245 32.61 3.07 13.69
N HIS A 246 31.52 3.44 13.03
CA HIS A 246 30.71 4.62 13.34
C HIS A 246 29.23 4.34 13.07
N THR A 247 28.38 4.96 13.86
CA THR A 247 26.96 5.09 13.60
C THR A 247 26.60 6.57 13.51
N ILE A 248 26.06 7.01 12.39
CA ILE A 248 25.82 8.41 12.07
C ILE A 248 24.32 8.63 11.97
N SER A 249 23.78 9.55 12.76
CA SER A 249 22.36 9.95 12.66
C SER A 249 22.13 10.75 11.39
N VAL A 250 21.10 10.35 10.63
CA VAL A 250 20.63 11.01 9.40
C VAL A 250 19.13 11.30 9.50
N GLY A 251 18.45 11.57 8.40
CA GLY A 251 16.99 11.71 8.43
C GLY A 251 16.27 10.39 8.64
N LEU A 252 14.93 10.45 8.77
CA LEU A 252 14.07 9.28 9.03
C LEU A 252 13.94 8.41 7.79
N HIS A 253 13.88 7.10 7.98
CA HIS A 253 13.85 6.09 6.94
C HIS A 253 14.91 6.32 5.85
N PRO A 254 16.20 6.25 6.20
CA PRO A 254 17.25 6.38 5.21
C PRO A 254 17.23 5.18 4.26
N ASN A 255 17.00 5.46 2.98
CA ASN A 255 16.85 4.49 1.90
C ASN A 255 18.15 4.28 1.10
N GLY A 256 18.08 4.47 -0.22
CA GLY A 256 19.22 4.36 -1.10
C GLY A 256 20.29 5.43 -0.81
N MET A 257 21.55 5.10 -1.11
CA MET A 257 22.66 6.00 -0.96
C MET A 257 23.64 5.89 -2.13
N VAL A 258 24.41 6.95 -2.37
CA VAL A 258 25.51 6.96 -3.32
C VAL A 258 26.74 7.62 -2.70
N TRP A 259 27.92 7.04 -2.94
CA TRP A 259 29.18 7.50 -2.40
C TRP A 259 30.08 8.13 -3.47
N ASP A 260 30.31 9.42 -3.37
CA ASP A 260 31.39 10.11 -4.07
C ASP A 260 32.67 9.96 -3.25
N GLU A 261 33.44 8.91 -3.54
CA GLU A 261 34.70 8.66 -2.83
C GLU A 261 35.73 9.76 -3.10
N LYS A 262 35.74 10.33 -4.32
CA LYS A 262 36.69 11.38 -4.71
C LYS A 262 36.49 12.67 -3.90
N ALA A 263 35.22 13.07 -3.75
CA ALA A 263 34.87 14.23 -2.93
C ALA A 263 34.79 13.91 -1.43
N GLY A 264 34.78 12.63 -1.05
CA GLY A 264 34.59 12.20 0.33
C GLY A 264 33.17 12.49 0.84
N ARG A 265 32.14 12.30 0.00
CA ARG A 265 30.74 12.61 0.30
C ARG A 265 29.86 11.40 0.10
N LEU A 266 29.03 11.09 1.12
CA LEU A 266 27.97 10.09 1.01
C LEU A 266 26.62 10.83 1.02
N TYR A 267 25.80 10.59 -0.01
CA TYR A 267 24.46 11.15 -0.13
C TYR A 267 23.46 10.08 0.22
N VAL A 268 22.55 10.37 1.14
CA VAL A 268 21.55 9.42 1.69
C VAL A 268 20.15 9.98 1.52
N ALA A 269 19.28 9.27 0.80
CA ALA A 269 17.87 9.60 0.69
C ALA A 269 17.12 9.26 2.00
N ASN A 270 16.43 10.23 2.59
CA ASN A 270 15.65 10.04 3.82
C ASN A 270 14.17 10.11 3.51
N ASN A 271 13.53 8.96 3.32
CA ASN A 271 12.18 8.82 2.79
C ASN A 271 11.12 9.54 3.65
N ASN A 272 11.12 9.30 4.97
CA ASN A 272 10.14 9.87 5.88
C ASN A 272 10.54 11.27 6.42
N SER A 273 11.64 11.86 5.92
CA SER A 273 12.07 13.24 6.21
C SER A 273 12.02 14.16 5.00
N ASP A 274 11.68 13.67 3.80
CA ASP A 274 11.72 14.41 2.54
C ASP A 274 13.02 15.19 2.35
N SER A 275 14.16 14.52 2.56
CA SER A 275 15.48 15.17 2.53
C SER A 275 16.58 14.23 2.03
N VAL A 276 17.73 14.82 1.71
CA VAL A 276 18.97 14.07 1.47
C VAL A 276 20.02 14.50 2.50
N SER A 277 20.57 13.56 3.25
CA SER A 277 21.71 13.82 4.14
C SER A 277 23.01 13.74 3.34
N VAL A 278 23.90 14.72 3.54
CA VAL A 278 25.26 14.74 3.01
C VAL A 278 26.23 14.46 4.14
N VAL A 279 26.86 13.30 4.11
CA VAL A 279 27.81 12.86 5.14
C VAL A 279 29.23 13.04 4.63
N ASP A 280 30.10 13.65 5.43
CA ASP A 280 31.54 13.66 5.19
C ASP A 280 32.12 12.32 5.64
N THR A 281 32.70 11.59 4.69
CA THR A 281 33.22 10.24 4.95
C THR A 281 34.58 10.18 5.66
N LYS A 282 35.23 11.33 5.81
CA LYS A 282 36.51 11.46 6.56
C LYS A 282 36.23 11.73 8.03
N SER A 283 35.40 12.72 8.31
CA SER A 283 35.02 13.07 9.69
C SER A 283 33.90 12.18 10.25
N ASN A 284 33.19 11.39 9.40
CA ASN A 284 32.05 10.57 9.76
C ASN A 284 30.89 11.39 10.39
N ALA A 285 30.66 12.59 9.84
CA ALA A 285 29.65 13.51 10.35
C ALA A 285 28.74 14.00 9.23
N VAL A 286 27.47 14.31 9.56
CA VAL A 286 26.56 14.98 8.63
C VAL A 286 27.00 16.42 8.45
N LEU A 287 27.32 16.80 7.23
CA LEU A 287 27.64 18.19 6.88
C LEU A 287 26.41 19.05 6.75
N ARG A 288 25.37 18.50 6.14
CA ARG A 288 24.10 19.18 5.92
C ARG A 288 22.99 18.19 5.58
N GLN A 289 21.76 18.65 5.73
CA GLN A 289 20.59 18.03 5.15
C GLN A 289 20.01 18.95 4.07
N ILE A 290 19.77 18.39 2.87
CA ILE A 290 19.12 19.08 1.76
C ILE A 290 17.64 18.75 1.84
N ALA A 291 16.82 19.70 2.27
CA ALA A 291 15.37 19.55 2.28
C ALA A 291 14.83 19.58 0.84
N LEU A 292 14.05 18.59 0.48
CA LEU A 292 13.36 18.53 -0.82
C LEU A 292 12.05 19.30 -0.71
N LYS A 293 12.07 20.56 -1.15
CA LYS A 293 10.90 21.46 -1.10
C LYS A 293 10.65 22.08 -2.47
N PRO A 294 10.32 21.26 -3.49
CA PRO A 294 10.09 21.78 -4.84
C PRO A 294 8.75 22.53 -4.98
N PHE A 295 7.83 22.35 -4.05
CA PHE A 295 6.49 22.95 -4.08
C PHE A 295 6.28 24.00 -3.00
N ALA A 296 5.29 24.86 -3.20
CA ALA A 296 4.88 25.89 -2.22
C ALA A 296 4.31 25.25 -0.94
N ALA A 297 3.63 24.11 -1.05
CA ALA A 297 3.16 23.34 0.09
C ALA A 297 4.34 22.72 0.85
N ASN A 298 4.29 22.79 2.19
CA ASN A 298 5.30 22.18 3.07
C ASN A 298 4.71 20.95 3.79
N THR A 299 3.98 20.14 3.04
CA THR A 299 3.29 18.93 3.53
C THR A 299 4.18 17.71 3.26
N PRO A 300 4.24 16.70 4.15
CA PRO A 300 5.02 15.48 3.93
C PRO A 300 4.58 14.70 2.69
N GLY A 301 5.49 13.89 2.12
CA GLY A 301 5.13 12.93 1.09
C GLY A 301 5.93 13.04 -0.22
N ILE A 302 7.03 13.79 -0.26
CA ILE A 302 7.97 13.75 -1.41
C ILE A 302 8.57 12.35 -1.56
N ALA A 303 8.88 11.70 -0.43
CA ALA A 303 9.30 10.31 -0.32
C ALA A 303 10.54 9.96 -1.19
N PRO A 304 11.73 10.52 -0.93
CA PRO A 304 12.95 10.14 -1.63
C PRO A 304 13.31 8.68 -1.37
N THR A 305 13.58 7.92 -2.44
CA THR A 305 13.77 6.46 -2.42
C THR A 305 15.20 6.05 -2.77
N ALA A 306 15.73 6.59 -3.84
CA ALA A 306 17.04 6.23 -4.37
C ALA A 306 17.82 7.46 -4.85
N VAL A 307 19.13 7.32 -4.92
CA VAL A 307 20.01 8.39 -5.40
C VAL A 307 21.05 7.83 -6.39
N ALA A 308 21.39 8.65 -7.39
CA ALA A 308 22.51 8.41 -8.30
C ALA A 308 23.27 9.70 -8.58
N LEU A 309 24.56 9.58 -8.90
CA LEU A 309 25.46 10.71 -9.10
C LEU A 309 26.06 10.64 -10.50
N THR A 310 26.22 11.80 -11.16
CA THR A 310 27.00 11.84 -12.40
C THR A 310 28.47 11.46 -12.16
N PRO A 311 29.18 10.90 -13.16
CA PRO A 311 30.58 10.50 -13.01
C PRO A 311 31.52 11.63 -12.62
N ASP A 312 31.18 12.87 -12.94
CA ASP A 312 31.91 14.09 -12.55
C ASP A 312 31.56 14.62 -11.15
N GLY A 313 30.54 14.00 -10.50
CA GLY A 313 30.09 14.36 -9.17
C GLY A 313 29.26 15.65 -9.08
N ARG A 314 28.88 16.28 -10.19
CA ARG A 314 28.24 17.61 -10.20
C ARG A 314 26.73 17.58 -9.98
N ARG A 315 26.03 16.55 -10.47
CA ARG A 315 24.58 16.42 -10.34
C ARG A 315 24.22 15.16 -9.58
N LEU A 316 23.38 15.34 -8.57
CA LEU A 316 22.75 14.26 -7.82
C LEU A 316 21.30 14.12 -8.29
N PHE A 317 20.90 12.93 -8.65
CA PHE A 317 19.55 12.55 -9.01
C PHE A 317 18.91 11.81 -7.85
N VAL A 318 17.74 12.29 -7.40
CA VAL A 318 17.00 11.73 -6.27
C VAL A 318 15.64 11.24 -6.76
N ALA A 319 15.44 9.94 -6.84
CA ALA A 319 14.11 9.37 -7.12
C ALA A 319 13.18 9.65 -5.93
N CYS A 320 12.00 10.19 -6.20
CA CYS A 320 11.01 10.60 -5.20
C CYS A 320 9.66 9.92 -5.48
N GLY A 321 9.37 8.84 -4.72
CA GLY A 321 8.20 7.98 -4.92
C GLY A 321 6.88 8.72 -4.80
N GLY A 322 6.77 9.67 -3.89
CA GLY A 322 5.52 10.36 -3.62
C GLY A 322 5.10 11.38 -4.68
N ILE A 323 6.04 11.89 -5.47
CA ILE A 323 5.77 12.92 -6.50
C ILE A 323 5.99 12.41 -7.93
N ASN A 324 6.27 11.11 -8.10
CA ASN A 324 6.51 10.49 -9.40
C ASN A 324 7.56 11.25 -10.23
N ALA A 325 8.67 11.59 -9.60
CA ALA A 325 9.72 12.39 -10.23
C ALA A 325 11.12 12.03 -9.73
N VAL A 326 12.13 12.40 -10.53
CA VAL A 326 13.52 12.49 -10.09
C VAL A 326 13.86 13.96 -9.86
N VAL A 327 14.21 14.31 -8.62
CA VAL A 327 14.71 15.65 -8.27
C VAL A 327 16.18 15.74 -8.64
N VAL A 328 16.57 16.81 -9.33
CA VAL A 328 17.94 17.08 -9.75
C VAL A 328 18.55 18.13 -8.82
N ILE A 329 19.71 17.82 -8.26
CA ILE A 329 20.41 18.67 -7.28
C ILE A 329 21.83 18.96 -7.79
N ASP A 330 22.22 20.23 -7.82
CA ASP A 330 23.62 20.64 -7.95
C ASP A 330 24.38 20.37 -6.66
N THR A 331 25.40 19.54 -6.71
CA THR A 331 26.10 19.06 -5.50
C THR A 331 26.96 20.14 -4.84
N ALA A 332 27.45 21.13 -5.62
CA ALA A 332 28.28 22.20 -5.10
C ALA A 332 27.45 23.20 -4.28
N SER A 333 26.31 23.65 -4.82
CA SER A 333 25.44 24.60 -4.15
C SER A 333 24.40 23.91 -3.23
N SER A 334 24.17 22.61 -3.40
CA SER A 334 23.10 21.83 -2.76
C SER A 334 21.68 22.36 -3.07
N LYS A 335 21.50 22.99 -4.22
CA LYS A 335 20.21 23.52 -4.66
C LYS A 335 19.51 22.53 -5.60
N VAL A 336 18.22 22.46 -5.47
CA VAL A 336 17.36 21.78 -6.45
C VAL A 336 17.38 22.60 -7.74
N GLU A 337 17.80 21.96 -8.85
CA GLU A 337 17.80 22.57 -10.18
C GLU A 337 16.45 22.38 -10.89
N GLY A 338 15.76 21.29 -10.63
CA GLY A 338 14.46 20.96 -11.22
C GLY A 338 14.08 19.49 -10.98
N MET A 339 13.07 19.04 -11.73
CA MET A 339 12.50 17.69 -11.60
C MET A 339 12.27 17.05 -12.97
N ILE A 340 12.41 15.73 -13.06
CA ILE A 340 12.15 14.91 -14.26
C ILE A 340 10.95 14.02 -13.98
N PRO A 341 9.84 14.06 -14.77
CA PRO A 341 8.68 13.22 -14.52
C PRO A 341 8.97 11.74 -14.83
N THR A 342 8.39 10.85 -14.02
CA THR A 342 8.62 9.41 -14.09
C THR A 342 7.30 8.62 -14.15
N GLY A 343 7.41 7.30 -14.20
CA GLY A 343 6.27 6.42 -13.90
C GLY A 343 5.87 6.47 -12.43
N TRP A 344 4.78 5.81 -12.07
CA TRP A 344 4.25 5.79 -10.71
C TRP A 344 5.21 5.09 -9.75
N TYR A 345 5.59 5.77 -8.69
CA TYR A 345 6.48 5.36 -7.61
C TYR A 345 7.88 4.94 -8.10
N PRO A 346 8.75 5.92 -8.52
CA PRO A 346 10.14 5.63 -8.86
C PRO A 346 10.90 5.10 -7.65
N GLY A 347 11.39 3.86 -7.79
CA GLY A 347 12.06 3.11 -6.73
C GLY A 347 13.57 3.06 -6.88
N ALA A 348 14.11 3.20 -8.11
CA ALA A 348 15.54 3.20 -8.37
C ALA A 348 15.90 4.11 -9.53
N VAL A 349 17.13 4.62 -9.50
CA VAL A 349 17.72 5.46 -10.55
C VAL A 349 19.19 5.08 -10.75
N ALA A 350 19.63 5.02 -12.01
CA ALA A 350 21.00 4.74 -12.38
C ALA A 350 21.47 5.68 -13.48
N VAL A 351 22.73 6.15 -13.39
CA VAL A 351 23.39 6.93 -14.44
C VAL A 351 24.15 5.98 -15.35
N SER A 352 24.08 6.21 -16.67
CA SER A 352 24.85 5.44 -17.64
C SER A 352 26.37 5.64 -17.46
N PRO A 353 27.20 4.66 -17.84
CA PRO A 353 28.66 4.78 -17.71
C PRO A 353 29.28 6.00 -18.42
N ASP A 354 28.64 6.45 -19.51
CA ASP A 354 29.07 7.64 -20.27
C ASP A 354 28.54 8.96 -19.66
N GLY A 355 27.75 8.89 -18.58
CA GLY A 355 27.20 10.05 -17.89
C GLY A 355 26.12 10.81 -18.65
N ARG A 356 25.54 10.23 -19.72
CA ARG A 356 24.56 10.95 -20.58
C ARG A 356 23.13 10.57 -20.35
N HIS A 357 22.85 9.42 -19.76
CA HIS A 357 21.48 8.91 -19.62
C HIS A 357 21.19 8.51 -18.18
N LEU A 358 19.93 8.60 -17.82
CA LEU A 358 19.35 8.06 -16.60
C LEU A 358 18.43 6.89 -16.95
N ALA A 359 18.57 5.78 -16.25
CA ALA A 359 17.55 4.74 -16.20
C ALA A 359 16.77 4.89 -14.88
N ILE A 360 15.45 5.04 -14.97
CA ILE A 360 14.57 5.25 -13.83
C ILE A 360 13.57 4.09 -13.81
N SER A 361 13.61 3.27 -12.78
CA SER A 361 12.63 2.21 -12.60
C SER A 361 11.53 2.66 -11.64
N SER A 362 10.28 2.52 -12.10
CA SER A 362 9.09 2.84 -11.32
C SER A 362 8.34 1.56 -10.99
N MET A 363 8.13 1.32 -9.69
CA MET A 363 7.62 0.05 -9.18
C MET A 363 6.20 -0.22 -9.68
N LEU A 364 5.31 0.77 -9.61
CA LEU A 364 3.92 0.69 -10.02
C LEU A 364 3.73 1.17 -11.48
N GLY A 365 4.68 1.91 -12.00
CA GLY A 365 4.88 2.25 -13.41
C GLY A 365 3.74 2.99 -14.09
N ALA A 366 2.95 2.30 -14.93
CA ALA A 366 1.91 2.94 -15.73
C ALA A 366 0.52 2.93 -15.06
N GLY A 367 0.38 2.29 -13.93
CA GLY A 367 -0.89 2.19 -13.20
C GLY A 367 -1.08 0.83 -12.54
N SER A 368 -2.23 0.68 -11.88
CA SER A 368 -2.59 -0.50 -11.11
C SER A 368 -3.71 -1.31 -11.78
N ALA A 369 -3.97 -2.48 -11.24
CA ALA A 369 -5.12 -3.32 -11.58
C ALA A 369 -5.30 -3.58 -13.09
N TRP A 370 -4.18 -3.76 -13.80
CA TRP A 370 -4.20 -4.15 -15.20
C TRP A 370 -4.97 -5.47 -15.39
N ARG A 371 -5.71 -5.60 -16.49
CA ARG A 371 -6.47 -6.79 -16.82
C ARG A 371 -5.95 -7.49 -18.07
N ASP A 372 -5.83 -8.81 -18.00
CA ASP A 372 -5.57 -9.67 -19.15
C ASP A 372 -6.82 -9.88 -20.01
N LYS A 373 -8.01 -9.82 -19.40
CA LYS A 373 -9.32 -10.04 -20.01
C LYS A 373 -10.27 -8.90 -19.71
N PRO A 374 -11.25 -8.63 -20.60
CA PRO A 374 -12.17 -7.50 -20.45
C PRO A 374 -13.05 -7.52 -19.20
N SER A 375 -13.21 -8.66 -18.53
CA SER A 375 -14.26 -8.88 -17.54
C SER A 375 -13.90 -8.51 -16.10
N SER A 376 -12.61 -8.36 -15.75
CA SER A 376 -12.24 -8.07 -14.37
C SER A 376 -10.81 -7.56 -14.25
N ARG A 377 -10.55 -6.77 -13.20
CA ARG A 377 -9.23 -6.26 -12.82
C ARG A 377 -8.95 -6.64 -11.38
N PHE A 378 -7.68 -6.87 -11.06
CA PHE A 378 -7.22 -7.24 -9.74
C PHE A 378 -6.24 -6.21 -9.19
N VAL A 379 -6.37 -5.92 -7.91
CA VAL A 379 -5.63 -4.87 -7.19
C VAL A 379 -4.10 -4.98 -7.33
N HIS A 380 -3.56 -6.16 -7.40
CA HIS A 380 -2.12 -6.37 -7.53
C HIS A 380 -1.61 -6.53 -8.98
N SER A 381 -2.42 -6.25 -9.98
CA SER A 381 -2.05 -6.35 -11.39
C SER A 381 -1.33 -5.09 -11.87
N TYR A 382 -0.15 -4.80 -11.33
CA TYR A 382 0.64 -3.63 -11.71
C TYR A 382 1.36 -3.78 -13.04
N ARG A 383 1.63 -2.65 -13.67
CA ARG A 383 2.52 -2.52 -14.82
C ARG A 383 3.68 -1.60 -14.49
N GLY A 384 4.71 -2.17 -13.87
CA GLY A 384 5.95 -1.48 -13.58
C GLY A 384 6.64 -0.99 -14.85
N SER A 385 7.47 0.03 -14.74
CA SER A 385 8.14 0.61 -15.90
C SER A 385 9.61 0.94 -15.63
N VAL A 386 10.37 0.99 -16.73
CA VAL A 386 11.69 1.64 -16.76
C VAL A 386 11.66 2.68 -17.86
N HIS A 387 12.20 3.85 -17.56
CA HIS A 387 12.35 4.94 -18.51
C HIS A 387 13.82 5.29 -18.63
N VAL A 388 14.31 5.40 -19.86
CA VAL A 388 15.66 5.91 -20.10
C VAL A 388 15.54 7.29 -20.70
N VAL A 389 16.08 8.28 -20.01
CA VAL A 389 16.04 9.70 -20.39
C VAL A 389 17.45 10.22 -20.55
N GLU A 390 17.72 11.03 -21.58
CA GLU A 390 18.93 11.81 -21.69
C GLU A 390 18.97 12.84 -20.54
N ILE A 391 20.12 13.01 -19.90
CA ILE A 391 20.27 14.00 -18.83
C ILE A 391 19.97 15.40 -19.39
N PRO A 392 18.89 16.06 -18.93
CA PRO A 392 18.39 17.27 -19.56
C PRO A 392 19.34 18.47 -19.37
N ASP A 393 19.35 19.34 -20.35
CA ASP A 393 19.86 20.69 -20.18
C ASP A 393 18.91 21.56 -19.32
N ALA A 394 19.28 22.80 -19.05
CA ALA A 394 18.51 23.68 -18.17
C ALA A 394 17.12 24.00 -18.73
N ALA A 395 16.96 24.16 -20.05
CA ALA A 395 15.67 24.51 -20.67
C ALA A 395 14.72 23.31 -20.63
N GLN A 396 15.22 22.12 -20.97
CA GLN A 396 14.44 20.89 -20.89
C GLN A 396 14.07 20.53 -19.46
N LEU A 397 15.00 20.71 -18.49
CA LEU A 397 14.74 20.49 -17.08
C LEU A 397 13.65 21.42 -16.54
N ALA A 398 13.61 22.69 -16.96
CA ALA A 398 12.53 23.61 -16.60
C ALA A 398 11.17 23.16 -17.13
N SER A 399 11.12 22.69 -18.39
CA SER A 399 9.90 22.11 -18.97
C SER A 399 9.44 20.86 -18.21
N PHE A 400 10.35 19.95 -17.90
CA PHE A 400 10.05 18.76 -17.11
C PHE A 400 9.56 19.10 -15.70
N THR A 401 10.14 20.12 -15.07
CA THR A 401 9.71 20.58 -13.75
C THR A 401 8.28 21.09 -13.75
N THR A 402 7.88 21.82 -14.82
CA THR A 402 6.50 22.24 -15.03
C THR A 402 5.57 21.04 -15.18
N ALA A 403 5.96 20.05 -15.98
CA ALA A 403 5.17 18.82 -16.17
C ALA A 403 4.98 18.04 -14.85
N VAL A 404 5.99 17.99 -13.98
CA VAL A 404 5.86 17.38 -12.65
C VAL A 404 4.84 18.13 -11.79
N ALA A 405 4.86 19.46 -11.80
CA ALA A 405 3.90 20.27 -11.04
C ALA A 405 2.45 20.04 -11.55
N GLU A 406 2.26 19.97 -12.86
CA GLU A 406 0.96 19.67 -13.47
C GLU A 406 0.49 18.25 -13.12
N ASN A 407 1.36 17.26 -13.24
CA ASN A 407 1.06 15.87 -12.91
C ASN A 407 0.67 15.65 -11.44
N THR A 408 1.33 16.37 -10.54
CA THR A 408 1.08 16.28 -9.10
C THR A 408 -0.02 17.21 -8.62
N HIS A 409 -0.54 18.10 -9.47
CA HIS A 409 -1.49 19.17 -9.10
C HIS A 409 -0.97 20.10 -7.99
N LEU A 410 0.36 20.25 -7.87
CA LEU A 410 1.02 21.08 -6.87
C LEU A 410 1.64 22.34 -7.50
N THR A 411 1.58 23.45 -6.78
CA THR A 411 2.21 24.71 -7.19
C THR A 411 3.69 24.68 -6.86
N LEU A 412 4.56 25.03 -7.80
CA LEU A 412 6.01 25.11 -7.60
C LEU A 412 6.38 26.14 -6.53
N ALA A 413 7.43 25.84 -5.78
CA ALA A 413 8.02 26.79 -4.84
C ALA A 413 8.50 28.06 -5.56
N GLY A 414 8.36 29.22 -4.90
CA GLY A 414 8.71 30.50 -5.50
C GLY A 414 7.65 31.09 -6.43
N THR A 415 6.60 30.35 -6.80
CA THR A 415 5.42 30.94 -7.42
C THR A 415 4.72 31.84 -6.42
N ALA A 416 4.44 33.08 -6.79
CA ALA A 416 3.78 34.02 -5.90
C ALA A 416 2.44 33.44 -5.41
N ALA A 417 2.37 33.13 -4.15
CA ALA A 417 1.09 32.79 -3.52
C ALA A 417 0.22 34.06 -3.50
N GLY A 418 -0.99 33.96 -4.00
CA GLY A 418 -1.99 35.00 -3.81
C GLY A 418 -2.21 35.28 -2.31
N PRO A 419 -2.74 36.42 -1.94
CA PRO A 419 -3.04 36.73 -0.55
C PRO A 419 -3.95 35.63 0.05
N VAL A 420 -3.58 35.14 1.24
CA VAL A 420 -4.43 34.17 1.95
C VAL A 420 -5.76 34.85 2.26
N ALA A 421 -6.83 34.40 1.61
CA ALA A 421 -8.16 34.94 1.85
C ALA A 421 -8.58 34.66 3.29
N ALA A 422 -9.28 35.63 3.94
CA ALA A 422 -9.87 35.41 5.25
C ALA A 422 -10.79 34.18 5.23
N PRO A 423 -10.94 33.49 6.41
CA PRO A 423 -11.85 32.34 6.49
C PRO A 423 -13.28 32.73 6.12
N ASP A 424 -13.92 31.89 5.29
CA ASP A 424 -15.35 32.06 4.98
C ASP A 424 -16.18 31.74 6.24
N ARG A 425 -17.05 32.68 6.61
CA ARG A 425 -17.93 32.55 7.77
C ARG A 425 -19.26 31.91 7.44
N THR A 426 -19.55 31.65 6.16
CA THR A 426 -20.77 30.98 5.73
C THR A 426 -20.66 29.49 6.00
N PRO A 427 -21.45 28.91 6.95
CA PRO A 427 -21.34 27.52 7.27
C PRO A 427 -21.71 26.60 6.09
N ARG A 428 -20.89 25.59 5.84
CA ARG A 428 -21.11 24.58 4.79
C ARG A 428 -20.92 23.18 5.37
N ALA A 429 -21.61 22.20 4.82
CA ALA A 429 -21.38 20.81 5.22
C ALA A 429 -19.92 20.38 4.95
N VAL A 430 -19.40 20.69 3.75
CA VAL A 430 -17.97 20.55 3.40
C VAL A 430 -17.42 21.94 3.09
N PRO A 431 -16.67 22.55 3.99
CA PRO A 431 -15.99 23.85 3.78
C PRO A 431 -15.02 23.81 2.61
N VAL A 432 -14.70 24.97 2.03
CA VAL A 432 -13.77 25.05 0.89
C VAL A 432 -12.33 24.88 1.35
N ARG A 433 -12.03 25.38 2.54
CA ARG A 433 -10.68 25.36 3.14
C ARG A 433 -10.77 24.97 4.62
N ALA A 434 -9.71 24.40 5.12
CA ALA A 434 -9.57 24.18 6.56
C ALA A 434 -9.69 25.53 7.31
N GLY A 435 -10.53 25.57 8.36
CA GLY A 435 -10.79 26.77 9.13
C GLY A 435 -11.94 27.63 8.62
N ASP A 436 -12.52 27.37 7.45
CA ASP A 436 -13.82 27.93 7.05
C ASP A 436 -14.93 27.35 7.93
N ALA A 437 -16.07 28.03 8.06
CA ALA A 437 -17.16 27.60 8.92
C ALA A 437 -17.81 26.29 8.43
N SER A 438 -17.97 25.33 9.33
CA SER A 438 -18.58 24.03 9.09
C SER A 438 -19.95 23.90 9.75
N LEU A 439 -20.87 23.19 9.08
CA LEU A 439 -22.13 22.71 9.68
C LEU A 439 -21.93 21.42 10.49
N ILE A 440 -20.80 20.74 10.31
CA ILE A 440 -20.49 19.46 10.94
C ILE A 440 -19.61 19.67 12.18
N GLU A 441 -20.02 19.13 13.31
CA GLU A 441 -19.27 19.13 14.57
C GLU A 441 -18.77 17.74 14.94
N HIS A 442 -19.45 16.69 14.45
CA HIS A 442 -19.16 15.29 14.76
C HIS A 442 -18.98 14.49 13.47
N VAL A 443 -17.88 13.79 13.37
CA VAL A 443 -17.61 12.83 12.28
C VAL A 443 -17.47 11.44 12.89
N VAL A 444 -18.21 10.48 12.32
CA VAL A 444 -18.03 9.05 12.59
C VAL A 444 -17.46 8.40 11.35
N TYR A 445 -16.29 7.81 11.49
CA TYR A 445 -15.53 7.19 10.40
C TYR A 445 -15.44 5.69 10.65
N ILE A 446 -16.17 4.89 9.86
CA ILE A 446 -16.31 3.44 10.02
C ILE A 446 -15.47 2.74 8.96
N VAL A 447 -14.48 1.98 9.39
CA VAL A 447 -13.61 1.16 8.54
C VAL A 447 -14.16 -0.27 8.53
N ARG A 448 -14.27 -0.86 7.34
CA ARG A 448 -14.69 -2.23 7.07
C ARG A 448 -13.59 -2.98 6.33
N GLU A 449 -13.81 -4.28 6.07
CA GLU A 449 -12.76 -5.19 5.59
C GLU A 449 -13.10 -5.85 4.24
N ASN A 450 -12.34 -5.46 3.23
CA ASN A 450 -11.94 -6.25 2.07
C ASN A 450 -13.01 -6.55 1.01
N ARG A 451 -13.88 -5.59 0.64
CA ARG A 451 -14.84 -5.83 -0.46
C ARG A 451 -14.68 -4.83 -1.60
N THR A 452 -14.79 -5.32 -2.86
CA THR A 452 -14.92 -4.43 -4.01
C THR A 452 -16.36 -3.91 -4.12
N TYR A 453 -16.53 -2.82 -4.88
CA TYR A 453 -17.85 -2.27 -5.16
C TYR A 453 -18.79 -3.31 -5.78
N ASP A 454 -18.35 -4.01 -6.82
CA ASP A 454 -19.22 -4.99 -7.51
C ASP A 454 -19.56 -6.21 -6.67
N GLN A 455 -18.71 -6.61 -5.72
CA GLN A 455 -19.02 -7.73 -4.84
C GLN A 455 -20.25 -7.46 -3.96
N VAL A 456 -20.53 -6.20 -3.64
CA VAL A 456 -21.62 -5.78 -2.75
C VAL A 456 -22.68 -4.97 -3.50
N LEU A 457 -22.32 -3.89 -4.18
CA LEU A 457 -23.24 -2.91 -4.78
C LEU A 457 -23.35 -3.03 -6.31
N GLY A 458 -22.81 -4.09 -6.90
CA GLY A 458 -22.81 -4.28 -8.35
C GLY A 458 -24.22 -4.38 -8.97
N ASP A 459 -25.24 -4.71 -8.19
CA ASP A 459 -26.66 -4.79 -8.60
C ASP A 459 -27.47 -3.51 -8.33
N VAL A 460 -26.87 -2.45 -7.81
CA VAL A 460 -27.52 -1.16 -7.61
C VAL A 460 -27.70 -0.46 -8.96
N ALA A 461 -28.89 -0.51 -9.51
CA ALA A 461 -29.18 -0.17 -10.90
C ALA A 461 -28.85 1.29 -11.29
N LYS A 462 -28.82 2.23 -10.34
CA LYS A 462 -28.49 3.64 -10.60
C LYS A 462 -27.00 3.94 -10.65
N GLY A 463 -26.14 3.00 -10.17
CA GLY A 463 -24.69 3.14 -10.15
C GLY A 463 -24.00 2.39 -11.28
N ASN A 464 -22.69 2.56 -11.39
CA ASN A 464 -21.85 1.85 -12.36
C ASN A 464 -21.43 0.48 -11.80
N GLY A 465 -22.38 -0.47 -11.69
CA GLY A 465 -22.17 -1.82 -11.18
C GLY A 465 -22.33 -2.93 -12.24
N ASP A 466 -21.71 -4.09 -11.98
CA ASP A 466 -21.95 -5.32 -12.75
C ASP A 466 -22.66 -6.36 -11.86
N PRO A 467 -23.98 -6.60 -12.07
CA PRO A 467 -24.75 -7.56 -11.27
C PRO A 467 -24.25 -9.01 -11.39
N ASN A 468 -23.45 -9.33 -12.41
CA ASN A 468 -22.87 -10.66 -12.56
C ASN A 468 -21.73 -10.90 -11.56
N LEU A 469 -21.14 -9.85 -10.98
CA LEU A 469 -20.05 -9.93 -10.01
C LEU A 469 -20.51 -9.87 -8.55
N VAL A 470 -21.81 -9.63 -8.30
CA VAL A 470 -22.37 -9.54 -6.95
C VAL A 470 -22.25 -10.87 -6.22
N MET A 471 -21.66 -10.84 -5.05
CA MET A 471 -21.51 -11.98 -4.14
C MET A 471 -22.42 -11.85 -2.91
N PHE A 472 -22.62 -10.62 -2.46
CA PHE A 472 -23.31 -10.25 -1.23
C PHE A 472 -24.42 -9.22 -1.55
N GLY A 473 -25.45 -9.63 -2.28
CA GLY A 473 -26.57 -8.80 -2.69
C GLY A 473 -27.53 -8.43 -1.54
N PRO A 474 -28.68 -7.78 -1.82
CA PRO A 474 -29.55 -7.13 -0.81
C PRO A 474 -30.15 -8.08 0.22
N SER A 475 -30.17 -9.39 0.01
CA SER A 475 -30.56 -10.35 1.05
C SER A 475 -29.49 -10.52 2.14
N VAL A 476 -28.22 -10.22 1.82
CA VAL A 476 -27.07 -10.30 2.74
C VAL A 476 -26.71 -8.92 3.28
N THR A 477 -26.73 -7.91 2.43
CA THR A 477 -26.30 -6.53 2.76
C THR A 477 -27.42 -5.51 2.52
N PRO A 478 -28.61 -5.68 3.15
CA PRO A 478 -29.74 -4.76 2.93
C PRO A 478 -29.43 -3.33 3.40
N ASN A 479 -28.61 -3.16 4.44
CA ASN A 479 -28.29 -1.85 4.98
C ASN A 479 -27.33 -1.08 4.08
N ALA A 480 -26.28 -1.70 3.57
CA ALA A 480 -25.39 -1.07 2.60
C ALA A 480 -26.14 -0.62 1.34
N HIS A 481 -27.06 -1.47 0.82
CA HIS A 481 -27.92 -1.13 -0.32
C HIS A 481 -28.86 0.03 -0.01
N GLN A 482 -29.54 -0.02 1.14
CA GLN A 482 -30.49 1.02 1.52
C GLN A 482 -29.80 2.36 1.80
N LEU A 483 -28.61 2.35 2.41
CA LEU A 483 -27.81 3.55 2.63
C LEU A 483 -27.36 4.16 1.31
N ALA A 484 -26.87 3.34 0.38
CA ALA A 484 -26.50 3.77 -0.97
C ALA A 484 -27.71 4.34 -1.75
N ASP A 485 -28.92 3.78 -1.53
CA ASP A 485 -30.13 4.28 -2.17
C ASP A 485 -30.67 5.57 -1.56
N GLN A 486 -30.73 5.65 -0.23
CA GLN A 486 -31.32 6.79 0.48
C GLN A 486 -30.40 8.01 0.56
N PHE A 487 -29.09 7.81 0.64
CA PHE A 487 -28.10 8.89 0.76
C PHE A 487 -27.38 9.11 -0.57
N VAL A 488 -26.07 9.24 -0.55
CA VAL A 488 -25.27 9.39 -1.76
C VAL A 488 -24.59 8.07 -2.12
N LEU A 489 -24.77 7.62 -3.36
CA LEU A 489 -24.02 6.48 -3.90
C LEU A 489 -22.70 6.98 -4.50
N LEU A 490 -21.59 6.45 -4.01
CA LEU A 490 -20.25 6.72 -4.51
C LEU A 490 -19.82 5.52 -5.38
N ASP A 491 -20.00 5.59 -6.69
CA ASP A 491 -19.74 4.46 -7.60
C ASP A 491 -18.37 4.51 -8.27
N ASN A 492 -17.55 5.49 -7.90
CA ASN A 492 -16.20 5.71 -8.44
C ASN A 492 -15.20 6.00 -7.30
N PHE A 493 -15.25 5.19 -6.23
CA PHE A 493 -14.39 5.29 -5.07
C PHE A 493 -13.37 4.14 -5.03
N TYR A 494 -12.11 4.45 -4.70
CA TYR A 494 -10.99 3.50 -4.76
C TYR A 494 -10.23 3.41 -3.44
N ALA A 495 -9.97 2.19 -2.98
CA ALA A 495 -8.99 1.92 -1.94
C ALA A 495 -7.60 2.26 -2.47
N SER A 496 -6.78 2.92 -1.68
CA SER A 496 -5.41 3.31 -2.08
C SER A 496 -4.38 2.24 -1.73
N GLY A 497 -4.69 1.38 -0.78
CA GLY A 497 -3.89 0.21 -0.43
C GLY A 497 -4.20 -1.01 -1.28
N GLY A 498 -3.26 -1.93 -1.34
CA GLY A 498 -3.41 -3.22 -2.00
C GLY A 498 -3.79 -4.35 -1.05
N ASN A 499 -3.76 -4.10 0.24
CA ASN A 499 -4.17 -4.97 1.35
C ASN A 499 -4.35 -4.17 2.63
N SER A 500 -4.75 -4.83 3.72
CA SER A 500 -5.13 -4.15 4.96
C SER A 500 -4.01 -3.31 5.57
N ALA A 501 -2.74 -3.78 5.59
CA ALA A 501 -1.66 -2.96 6.14
C ALA A 501 -1.48 -1.64 5.39
N ASP A 502 -1.55 -1.65 4.07
CA ASP A 502 -1.51 -0.43 3.26
C ASP A 502 -2.80 0.39 3.47
N GLY A 503 -3.95 -0.28 3.41
CA GLY A 503 -5.26 0.35 3.52
C GLY A 503 -5.39 1.19 4.79
N HIS A 504 -5.09 0.60 5.95
CA HIS A 504 -5.14 1.30 7.25
C HIS A 504 -4.21 2.52 7.31
N GLN A 505 -3.04 2.47 6.64
CA GLN A 505 -2.15 3.63 6.56
C GLN A 505 -2.75 4.74 5.68
N TRP A 506 -3.30 4.40 4.52
CA TRP A 506 -3.97 5.38 3.66
C TRP A 506 -5.22 5.97 4.32
N LEU A 507 -5.99 5.18 5.07
CA LEU A 507 -7.19 5.62 5.79
C LEU A 507 -6.90 6.55 6.98
N THR A 508 -5.72 6.44 7.58
CA THR A 508 -5.43 7.13 8.84
C THR A 508 -4.36 8.21 8.72
N GLN A 509 -3.45 8.08 7.74
CA GLN A 509 -2.28 8.95 7.58
C GLN A 509 -2.25 9.66 6.22
N ALA A 510 -3.16 9.30 5.29
CA ALA A 510 -3.15 9.75 3.89
C ALA A 510 -1.79 9.54 3.20
N ASN A 511 -0.99 8.60 3.67
CA ASN A 511 0.36 8.35 3.17
C ASN A 511 0.83 6.94 3.54
N GLU A 512 1.68 6.38 2.70
CA GLU A 512 2.37 5.13 2.95
C GLU A 512 3.87 5.34 2.77
N VAL A 513 4.65 5.01 3.79
CA VAL A 513 6.11 5.13 3.74
C VAL A 513 6.72 3.96 2.98
N SER A 514 7.91 4.13 2.43
CA SER A 514 8.58 3.10 1.62
C SER A 514 8.79 1.77 2.35
N TYR A 515 8.78 1.77 3.65
CA TYR A 515 8.89 0.55 4.47
C TYR A 515 7.71 -0.39 4.26
N ALA A 516 6.48 0.12 4.18
CA ALA A 516 5.27 -0.69 4.01
C ALA A 516 5.04 -1.10 2.54
N LEU A 517 5.19 -0.16 1.59
CA LEU A 517 4.98 -0.44 0.17
C LEU A 517 6.06 -1.33 -0.43
N TRP A 518 7.31 -1.17 -0.04
CA TRP A 518 8.43 -1.86 -0.66
C TRP A 518 8.67 -3.26 -0.14
N PRO A 519 8.73 -3.49 1.18
CA PRO A 519 8.74 -4.86 1.68
C PRO A 519 7.46 -5.61 1.31
N GLY A 520 6.37 -4.88 1.00
CA GLY A 520 5.10 -5.46 0.60
C GLY A 520 4.66 -6.51 1.60
N TYR A 521 4.51 -6.13 2.86
CA TYR A 521 4.19 -7.01 4.00
C TYR A 521 5.30 -7.97 4.40
N GLN A 522 6.48 -7.74 3.90
CA GLN A 522 7.64 -8.61 4.10
C GLN A 522 8.70 -7.94 4.96
N GLY A 523 8.34 -6.88 5.64
CA GLY A 523 9.15 -6.25 6.66
C GLY A 523 9.37 -7.19 7.84
N ARG A 524 9.88 -6.65 8.91
CA ARG A 524 10.14 -7.37 10.15
C ARG A 524 8.86 -7.84 10.82
N SER A 525 7.80 -7.10 10.62
CA SER A 525 6.42 -7.39 11.01
C SER A 525 5.47 -6.93 9.94
N TYR A 526 4.27 -7.46 9.96
CA TYR A 526 3.16 -6.92 9.20
C TYR A 526 2.65 -5.68 9.95
N PRO A 527 2.73 -4.45 9.38
CA PRO A 527 2.45 -3.22 10.12
C PRO A 527 0.94 -2.94 10.28
N PHE A 528 0.12 -3.98 10.21
CA PHE A 528 -1.31 -3.90 10.39
C PHE A 528 -1.64 -3.31 11.76
N ASP A 529 -2.60 -2.42 11.77
CA ASP A 529 -3.28 -1.95 12.96
C ASP A 529 -2.32 -1.37 14.02
N GLY A 530 -1.35 -0.58 13.55
CA GLY A 530 -0.42 0.13 14.43
C GLY A 530 0.60 -0.74 15.16
N THR A 531 0.89 -1.93 14.66
CA THR A 531 1.84 -2.85 15.31
C THR A 531 3.30 -2.54 15.01
N ASP A 532 3.61 -1.65 14.05
CA ASP A 532 4.99 -1.28 13.70
C ASP A 532 5.17 0.23 13.50
N PRO A 533 5.87 0.92 14.41
CA PRO A 533 6.08 2.37 14.32
C PRO A 533 6.92 2.81 13.11
N ILE A 534 7.69 1.90 12.48
CA ILE A 534 8.46 2.24 11.28
C ILE A 534 7.50 2.51 10.09
N ALA A 535 6.29 1.99 10.11
CA ALA A 535 5.29 2.23 9.08
C ALA A 535 4.56 3.59 9.23
N ILE A 536 4.75 4.31 10.34
CA ILE A 536 4.04 5.56 10.57
C ILE A 536 4.74 6.72 9.86
N SER A 537 3.97 7.45 9.05
CA SER A 537 4.41 8.68 8.39
C SER A 537 4.67 9.80 9.41
N ARG A 538 5.68 10.65 9.15
CA ARG A 538 5.95 11.83 9.99
C ARG A 538 4.81 12.84 10.04
N GLY A 539 3.85 12.77 9.15
CA GLY A 539 2.62 13.55 9.19
C GLY A 539 1.72 13.18 10.38
N GLY A 540 1.93 11.99 10.95
CA GLY A 540 1.07 11.42 11.98
C GLY A 540 -0.27 10.96 11.40
N THR A 541 -1.25 10.81 12.27
CA THR A 541 -2.57 10.31 11.95
C THR A 541 -3.64 11.40 12.05
N ILE A 542 -4.82 11.13 11.51
CA ILE A 542 -5.94 12.07 11.56
C ILE A 542 -6.38 12.38 12.99
N TRP A 543 -6.26 11.45 13.91
CA TRP A 543 -6.57 11.69 15.34
C TRP A 543 -5.51 12.56 16.02
N ASP A 544 -4.25 12.48 15.59
CA ASP A 544 -3.18 13.38 16.08
C ASP A 544 -3.43 14.81 15.59
N ALA A 545 -3.80 14.98 14.32
CA ALA A 545 -4.17 16.27 13.75
C ALA A 545 -5.39 16.87 14.47
N ALA A 546 -6.42 16.06 14.73
CA ALA A 546 -7.62 16.48 15.47
C ALA A 546 -7.27 16.93 16.89
N ARG A 547 -6.52 16.13 17.64
CA ARG A 547 -6.11 16.47 19.00
C ARG A 547 -5.27 17.73 19.08
N LYS A 548 -4.33 17.93 18.16
CA LYS A 548 -3.47 19.11 18.08
C LYS A 548 -4.29 20.40 17.99
N LEU A 549 -5.48 20.34 17.42
CA LEU A 549 -6.44 21.45 17.33
C LEU A 549 -7.50 21.43 18.42
N GLY A 550 -7.29 20.68 19.49
CA GLY A 550 -8.19 20.61 20.64
C GLY A 550 -9.51 19.89 20.39
N LYS A 551 -9.61 19.09 19.30
CA LYS A 551 -10.76 18.25 19.04
C LYS A 551 -10.72 17.00 19.91
N THR A 552 -11.89 16.54 20.32
CA THR A 552 -12.04 15.29 21.07
C THR A 552 -12.10 14.11 20.11
N VAL A 553 -11.40 13.04 20.45
CA VAL A 553 -11.28 11.84 19.59
C VAL A 553 -11.58 10.59 20.40
N ARG A 554 -12.24 9.62 19.76
CA ARG A 554 -12.44 8.27 20.27
C ARG A 554 -12.21 7.25 19.16
N VAL A 555 -11.40 6.22 19.41
CA VAL A 555 -11.03 5.18 18.46
C VAL A 555 -11.49 3.81 18.98
N TYR A 556 -12.19 3.06 18.14
CA TYR A 556 -12.76 1.75 18.42
C TYR A 556 -12.11 0.71 17.52
N GLY A 557 -11.18 -0.08 18.01
CA GLY A 557 -10.53 -1.18 17.31
C GLY A 557 -9.31 -0.76 16.50
N GLU A 558 -9.39 0.30 15.73
CA GLU A 558 -8.33 0.79 14.85
C GLU A 558 -7.03 1.06 15.63
N TYR A 559 -5.89 0.56 15.14
CA TYR A 559 -4.57 0.64 15.79
C TYR A 559 -4.52 0.00 17.21
N ALA A 560 -5.44 -0.91 17.47
CA ALA A 560 -5.52 -1.63 18.75
C ALA A 560 -4.75 -2.97 18.75
N GLY A 561 -4.13 -3.31 17.64
CA GLY A 561 -3.54 -4.62 17.42
C GLY A 561 -4.58 -5.70 17.13
N SER A 562 -4.24 -6.97 17.29
CA SER A 562 -5.15 -8.09 17.06
C SER A 562 -5.40 -8.90 18.33
N ALA A 563 -6.62 -9.42 18.49
CA ALA A 563 -6.94 -10.30 19.60
C ALA A 563 -6.37 -11.71 19.36
N THR A 564 -5.46 -12.13 20.20
CA THR A 564 -5.08 -13.54 20.28
C THR A 564 -6.13 -14.30 21.07
N GLY A 565 -6.71 -15.32 20.43
CA GLY A 565 -7.65 -16.33 20.94
C GLY A 565 -8.29 -16.11 22.32
N THR A 566 -9.51 -15.59 22.34
CA THR A 566 -10.29 -15.39 23.58
C THR A 566 -10.73 -16.74 24.21
N GLY A 567 -10.52 -17.86 23.50
CA GLY A 567 -11.06 -19.17 23.87
C GLY A 567 -12.57 -19.31 23.70
N VAL A 568 -13.26 -18.21 23.31
CA VAL A 568 -14.71 -18.19 23.05
C VAL A 568 -14.94 -18.17 21.52
N GLY A 569 -15.74 -19.09 21.04
CA GLY A 569 -16.04 -19.19 19.61
C GLY A 569 -17.07 -18.13 19.17
N ARG A 570 -17.02 -17.74 17.89
CA ARG A 570 -17.94 -16.78 17.28
C ARG A 570 -19.42 -17.11 17.55
N MET A 571 -19.78 -18.38 17.46
CA MET A 571 -21.16 -18.85 17.69
C MET A 571 -21.62 -18.62 19.12
N ASP A 572 -20.72 -18.70 20.10
CA ASP A 572 -21.07 -18.44 21.50
C ASP A 572 -21.28 -16.95 21.75
N TYR A 573 -20.49 -16.10 21.10
CA TYR A 573 -20.75 -14.65 21.12
C TYR A 573 -22.10 -14.31 20.49
N LEU A 574 -22.46 -14.89 19.34
CA LEU A 574 -23.76 -14.67 18.70
C LEU A 574 -24.94 -15.12 19.57
N LYS A 575 -24.82 -16.29 20.22
CA LYS A 575 -25.86 -16.78 21.16
C LYS A 575 -26.04 -15.82 22.34
N ARG A 576 -24.95 -15.36 22.93
CA ARG A 576 -24.97 -14.43 24.05
C ARG A 576 -25.51 -13.05 23.62
N TRP A 577 -25.12 -12.55 22.43
CA TRP A 577 -25.68 -11.34 21.86
C TRP A 577 -27.20 -11.45 21.67
N LYS A 578 -27.68 -12.56 21.09
CA LYS A 578 -29.11 -12.83 20.93
C LYS A 578 -29.84 -12.95 22.27
N ALA A 579 -29.17 -13.37 23.31
CA ALA A 579 -29.70 -13.40 24.68
C ALA A 579 -29.74 -12.02 25.37
N GLY A 580 -29.13 -10.99 24.75
CA GLY A 580 -29.06 -9.63 25.27
C GLY A 580 -27.91 -9.38 26.25
N ASP A 581 -26.85 -10.20 26.21
CA ASP A 581 -25.68 -10.01 27.06
C ASP A 581 -25.02 -8.65 26.81
N ASP A 582 -24.56 -8.02 27.91
CA ASP A 582 -23.74 -6.81 27.85
C ASP A 582 -22.24 -7.16 27.77
N PHE A 583 -21.62 -6.78 26.69
CA PHE A 583 -20.20 -7.05 26.43
C PHE A 583 -19.26 -5.89 26.82
N SER A 584 -19.79 -4.78 27.30
CA SER A 584 -19.02 -3.53 27.53
C SER A 584 -17.89 -3.64 28.56
N SER A 585 -17.85 -4.72 29.35
CA SER A 585 -16.80 -5.02 30.33
C SER A 585 -15.97 -6.26 29.97
N THR A 586 -16.13 -6.78 28.77
CA THR A 586 -15.48 -8.05 28.37
C THR A 586 -14.00 -7.84 28.04
N TRP A 587 -13.64 -6.72 27.46
CA TRP A 587 -12.28 -6.41 27.03
C TRP A 587 -11.64 -5.27 27.82
N ASN A 588 -10.32 -5.29 27.89
CA ASN A 588 -9.50 -4.17 28.35
C ASN A 588 -8.25 -4.12 27.44
N VAL A 589 -8.41 -3.48 26.30
CA VAL A 589 -7.45 -3.45 25.20
C VAL A 589 -6.44 -2.34 25.41
N THR A 590 -5.19 -2.59 25.03
CA THR A 590 -4.13 -1.58 24.97
C THR A 590 -3.46 -1.62 23.61
N ALA A 591 -3.21 -0.44 23.02
CA ALA A 591 -2.51 -0.34 21.76
C ALA A 591 -1.04 -0.72 21.88
N PRO A 592 -0.45 -1.35 20.83
CA PRO A 592 0.99 -1.65 20.77
C PRO A 592 1.85 -0.39 20.87
N ILE A 593 1.42 0.70 20.26
CA ILE A 593 2.06 2.01 20.39
C ILE A 593 1.38 2.79 21.50
N ALA A 594 2.12 3.04 22.58
CA ALA A 594 1.57 3.60 23.82
C ALA A 594 0.79 4.90 23.66
N HIS A 595 1.20 5.76 22.70
CA HIS A 595 0.52 7.02 22.37
C HIS A 595 -0.95 6.83 22.02
N MET A 596 -1.31 5.73 21.34
CA MET A 596 -2.68 5.42 20.91
C MET A 596 -3.65 5.20 22.06
N ASN A 597 -3.18 4.77 23.23
CA ASN A 597 -4.04 4.43 24.36
C ASN A 597 -4.90 5.60 24.86
N GLN A 598 -4.49 6.83 24.61
CA GLN A 598 -5.27 8.01 24.97
C GLN A 598 -6.55 8.21 24.14
N PHE A 599 -6.62 7.57 22.96
CA PHE A 599 -7.77 7.66 22.04
C PHE A 599 -8.67 6.44 22.14
N LEU A 600 -8.12 5.27 22.54
CA LEU A 600 -8.80 3.99 22.48
C LEU A 600 -10.03 3.90 23.39
N ALA A 601 -11.06 3.26 22.86
CA ALA A 601 -12.12 2.63 23.65
C ALA A 601 -11.58 1.30 24.19
N HIS A 602 -10.98 1.29 25.37
CA HIS A 602 -10.34 0.10 25.95
C HIS A 602 -11.29 -1.10 26.11
N ASN A 603 -12.59 -0.84 26.17
CA ASN A 603 -13.63 -1.88 26.28
C ASN A 603 -14.04 -2.47 24.92
N TYR A 604 -13.49 -1.97 23.80
CA TYR A 604 -13.84 -2.45 22.47
C TYR A 604 -12.79 -3.48 22.00
N PRO A 605 -13.22 -4.61 21.41
CA PRO A 605 -12.27 -5.63 20.96
C PRO A 605 -11.47 -5.15 19.76
N PRO A 606 -10.18 -5.55 19.65
CA PRO A 606 -9.38 -5.30 18.47
C PRO A 606 -9.80 -6.24 17.32
N TYR A 607 -9.08 -6.18 16.18
CA TYR A 607 -9.34 -7.06 15.04
C TYR A 607 -9.49 -8.53 15.45
N SER A 608 -10.59 -9.14 15.05
CA SER A 608 -10.82 -10.59 15.16
C SER A 608 -12.08 -11.02 14.42
N ASN A 609 -11.96 -11.97 13.51
CA ASN A 609 -13.09 -12.63 12.85
C ASN A 609 -13.93 -13.52 13.78
N ALA A 610 -13.40 -13.84 14.97
CA ALA A 610 -14.13 -14.62 15.98
C ALA A 610 -15.14 -13.80 16.78
N ILE A 611 -15.08 -12.48 16.72
CA ILE A 611 -15.98 -11.59 17.47
C ILE A 611 -16.97 -10.95 16.49
N PRO A 612 -18.29 -11.23 16.60
CA PRO A 612 -19.29 -10.66 15.70
C PRO A 612 -19.36 -9.14 15.78
N ASP A 613 -19.65 -8.48 14.66
CA ASP A 613 -19.77 -7.01 14.61
C ASP A 613 -21.02 -6.50 15.31
N VAL A 614 -22.09 -7.30 15.40
CA VAL A 614 -23.25 -6.94 16.26
C VAL A 614 -22.86 -6.83 17.75
N VAL A 615 -21.84 -7.55 18.20
CA VAL A 615 -21.26 -7.38 19.55
C VAL A 615 -20.50 -6.06 19.64
N ARG A 616 -19.69 -5.73 18.64
CA ARG A 616 -18.99 -4.44 18.53
C ARG A 616 -19.95 -3.26 18.53
N ALA A 617 -21.01 -3.36 17.70
CA ALA A 617 -22.08 -2.36 17.67
C ALA A 617 -22.74 -2.16 19.03
N GLY A 618 -23.04 -3.24 19.77
CA GLY A 618 -23.63 -3.17 21.10
C GLY A 618 -22.81 -2.36 22.10
N ILE A 619 -21.47 -2.49 22.06
CA ILE A 619 -20.55 -1.73 22.91
C ILE A 619 -20.59 -0.25 22.54
N PHE A 620 -20.45 0.07 21.26
CA PHE A 620 -20.52 1.46 20.77
C PHE A 620 -21.87 2.13 21.12
N LEU A 621 -22.98 1.42 20.92
CA LEU A 621 -24.31 1.94 21.21
C LEU A 621 -24.51 2.25 22.69
N LYS A 622 -23.81 1.57 23.58
CA LYS A 622 -23.80 1.92 25.02
C LYS A 622 -23.06 3.23 25.27
N ASP A 623 -21.92 3.41 24.66
CA ASP A 623 -21.16 4.67 24.76
C ASP A 623 -21.95 5.84 24.14
N LEU A 624 -22.65 5.62 23.01
CA LEU A 624 -23.50 6.64 22.39
C LEU A 624 -24.64 7.08 23.33
N ARG A 625 -25.31 6.13 24.00
CA ARG A 625 -26.34 6.48 24.99
C ARG A 625 -25.77 7.31 26.15
N GLN A 626 -24.54 6.99 26.60
CA GLN A 626 -23.88 7.78 27.64
C GLN A 626 -23.57 9.19 27.14
N TRP A 627 -23.07 9.35 25.92
CA TRP A 627 -22.83 10.67 25.31
C TRP A 627 -24.10 11.49 25.16
N GLU A 628 -25.23 10.84 24.84
CA GLU A 628 -26.54 11.51 24.81
C GLU A 628 -26.96 12.02 26.19
N GLN A 629 -26.74 11.23 27.24
CA GLN A 629 -27.00 11.66 28.61
C GLN A 629 -26.11 12.87 29.01
N ASP A 630 -24.81 12.77 28.71
CA ASP A 630 -23.81 13.78 29.05
C ASP A 630 -23.91 15.04 28.15
N GLY A 631 -24.56 14.93 27.01
CA GLY A 631 -24.63 16.01 26.02
C GLY A 631 -23.30 16.24 25.28
N LYS A 632 -22.40 15.27 25.27
CA LYS A 632 -21.04 15.41 24.74
C LYS A 632 -20.69 14.18 23.92
N MET A 633 -20.49 14.37 22.63
CA MET A 633 -19.98 13.35 21.71
C MET A 633 -18.60 13.79 21.22
N PRO A 634 -17.65 12.85 20.95
CA PRO A 634 -16.38 13.21 20.32
C PRO A 634 -16.58 13.93 18.98
N ASN A 635 -15.64 14.82 18.65
CA ASN A 635 -15.63 15.47 17.32
C ASN A 635 -15.26 14.47 16.22
N LEU A 636 -14.34 13.55 16.52
CA LEU A 636 -13.94 12.46 15.63
C LEU A 636 -14.09 11.12 16.35
N THR A 637 -14.89 10.24 15.78
CA THR A 637 -14.99 8.82 16.18
C THR A 637 -14.52 7.97 15.03
N VAL A 638 -13.50 7.15 15.24
CA VAL A 638 -13.02 6.17 14.27
C VAL A 638 -13.38 4.78 14.77
N MET A 639 -13.89 3.91 13.90
CA MET A 639 -14.37 2.60 14.30
C MET A 639 -14.07 1.54 13.24
N GLU A 640 -13.55 0.40 13.67
CA GLU A 640 -13.39 -0.78 12.86
C GLU A 640 -14.53 -1.78 13.12
N ILE A 641 -15.17 -2.29 12.05
CA ILE A 641 -16.06 -3.45 12.03
C ILE A 641 -15.59 -4.37 10.91
N ASN A 642 -15.07 -5.54 11.25
CA ASN A 642 -14.18 -6.30 10.35
C ASN A 642 -14.72 -7.68 9.90
N CYS A 643 -15.96 -8.04 10.22
CA CYS A 643 -16.44 -9.41 9.94
C CYS A 643 -16.73 -9.69 8.47
N ASP A 644 -16.83 -8.71 7.62
CA ASP A 644 -16.95 -8.88 6.18
C ASP A 644 -15.67 -9.40 5.53
N HIS A 645 -14.51 -9.36 6.21
CA HIS A 645 -13.32 -10.11 5.83
C HIS A 645 -13.61 -11.61 5.63
N THR A 646 -14.47 -12.18 6.43
CA THR A 646 -14.87 -13.61 6.46
C THR A 646 -13.74 -14.56 6.93
N SER A 647 -14.10 -15.85 7.06
CA SER A 647 -13.15 -16.93 7.34
C SER A 647 -13.31 -18.08 6.33
N GLY A 648 -13.66 -17.73 5.10
CA GLY A 648 -13.85 -18.66 4.00
C GLY A 648 -14.90 -19.74 4.32
N THR A 649 -14.64 -20.97 3.87
CA THR A 649 -15.52 -22.12 4.09
C THR A 649 -15.00 -23.08 5.16
N THR A 650 -14.37 -22.55 6.21
CA THR A 650 -13.88 -23.35 7.35
C THR A 650 -15.00 -24.23 7.92
N PRO A 651 -14.84 -25.57 7.98
CA PRO A 651 -15.90 -26.49 8.40
C PRO A 651 -16.42 -26.19 9.80
N GLY A 652 -17.75 -26.06 9.95
CA GLY A 652 -18.37 -25.72 11.22
C GLY A 652 -18.21 -24.27 11.68
N GLY A 653 -17.45 -23.44 10.96
CA GLY A 653 -17.43 -22.00 11.14
C GLY A 653 -18.60 -21.30 10.46
N SER A 654 -18.84 -20.02 10.75
CA SER A 654 -19.89 -19.23 10.08
C SER A 654 -19.65 -19.17 8.57
N THR A 655 -20.71 -19.19 7.78
CA THR A 655 -20.60 -19.03 6.33
C THR A 655 -20.14 -17.60 5.98
N PRO A 656 -19.48 -17.38 4.83
CA PRO A 656 -19.12 -16.04 4.39
C PRO A 656 -20.33 -15.09 4.33
N LYS A 657 -21.49 -15.55 3.88
CA LYS A 657 -22.72 -14.74 3.84
C LYS A 657 -23.21 -14.36 5.24
N ALA A 658 -23.13 -15.29 6.20
CA ALA A 658 -23.52 -15.00 7.59
C ALA A 658 -22.59 -13.96 8.25
N MET A 659 -21.29 -13.98 7.93
CA MET A 659 -20.32 -13.02 8.45
C MET A 659 -20.51 -11.62 7.84
N VAL A 660 -20.73 -11.53 6.55
CA VAL A 660 -21.02 -10.26 5.87
C VAL A 660 -22.40 -9.69 6.30
N ALA A 661 -23.40 -10.55 6.51
CA ALA A 661 -24.71 -10.11 7.03
C ALA A 661 -24.63 -9.59 8.48
N ASP A 662 -23.76 -10.16 9.30
CA ASP A 662 -23.49 -9.66 10.66
C ASP A 662 -22.86 -8.26 10.64
N ASN A 663 -21.87 -8.05 9.77
CA ASN A 663 -21.25 -6.75 9.55
C ASN A 663 -22.29 -5.72 9.05
N ASP A 664 -23.12 -6.08 8.07
CA ASP A 664 -24.14 -5.19 7.51
C ASP A 664 -25.23 -4.83 8.55
N LEU A 665 -25.65 -5.80 9.39
CA LEU A 665 -26.59 -5.53 10.47
C LEU A 665 -25.99 -4.58 11.53
N ALA A 666 -24.73 -4.79 11.89
CA ALA A 666 -24.00 -3.92 12.82
C ALA A 666 -23.91 -2.49 12.26
N LEU A 667 -23.55 -2.34 10.99
CA LEU A 667 -23.55 -1.05 10.30
C LEU A 667 -24.93 -0.38 10.37
N GLY A 668 -25.98 -1.12 10.03
CA GLY A 668 -27.35 -0.61 10.06
C GLY A 668 -27.75 -0.10 11.45
N GLN A 669 -27.50 -0.89 12.50
CA GLN A 669 -27.79 -0.53 13.89
C GLN A 669 -27.02 0.71 14.36
N ILE A 670 -25.75 0.83 14.00
CA ILE A 670 -24.92 1.98 14.33
C ILE A 670 -25.47 3.24 13.65
N VAL A 671 -25.73 3.17 12.33
CA VAL A 671 -26.23 4.33 11.58
C VAL A 671 -27.63 4.74 12.05
N GLU A 672 -28.54 3.78 12.33
CA GLU A 672 -29.84 4.10 12.90
C GLU A 672 -29.75 4.86 14.21
N ALA A 673 -28.94 4.37 15.14
CA ALA A 673 -28.78 5.01 16.44
C ALA A 673 -28.18 6.42 16.32
N LEU A 674 -27.18 6.59 15.46
CA LEU A 674 -26.56 7.89 15.21
C LEU A 674 -27.55 8.88 14.58
N THR A 675 -28.36 8.45 13.61
CA THR A 675 -29.34 9.31 12.93
C THR A 675 -30.54 9.66 13.80
N LYS A 676 -30.83 8.87 14.83
CA LYS A 676 -31.84 9.13 15.86
C LYS A 676 -31.32 9.94 17.05
N SER A 677 -29.99 10.12 17.16
CA SER A 677 -29.38 10.83 18.28
C SER A 677 -29.57 12.34 18.17
N LYS A 678 -29.45 13.04 19.30
CA LYS A 678 -29.51 14.50 19.34
C LYS A 678 -28.33 15.17 18.61
N PHE A 679 -27.28 14.44 18.28
CA PHE A 679 -26.09 14.93 17.56
C PHE A 679 -26.30 14.92 16.04
N TRP A 680 -27.31 14.21 15.53
CA TRP A 680 -27.57 14.04 14.11
C TRP A 680 -27.55 15.34 13.29
N PRO A 681 -28.17 16.46 13.74
CA PRO A 681 -28.20 17.70 12.96
C PRO A 681 -26.82 18.27 12.58
N LYS A 682 -25.74 17.83 13.23
CA LYS A 682 -24.39 18.32 13.03
C LYS A 682 -23.39 17.20 12.76
N MET A 683 -23.85 16.08 12.18
CA MET A 683 -23.06 14.87 12.02
C MET A 683 -22.83 14.51 10.55
N ALA A 684 -21.65 13.92 10.28
CA ALA A 684 -21.38 13.16 9.07
C ALA A 684 -20.83 11.78 9.46
N ILE A 685 -21.31 10.76 8.79
CA ILE A 685 -20.87 9.36 8.94
C ILE A 685 -20.25 8.95 7.61
N PHE A 686 -19.02 8.47 7.63
CA PHE A 686 -18.32 7.89 6.51
C PHE A 686 -18.08 6.42 6.76
N VAL A 687 -18.32 5.60 5.74
CA VAL A 687 -18.10 4.15 5.77
C VAL A 687 -17.23 3.80 4.59
N VAL A 688 -16.18 3.01 4.80
CA VAL A 688 -15.23 2.65 3.75
C VAL A 688 -14.60 1.30 4.05
N GLU A 689 -14.26 0.54 3.01
CA GLU A 689 -13.40 -0.64 3.12
C GLU A 689 -11.93 -0.20 3.15
N ASP A 690 -11.09 -0.90 3.91
CA ASP A 690 -9.65 -0.65 3.98
C ASP A 690 -8.93 -1.00 2.66
N ASP A 691 -9.28 -2.15 2.09
CA ASP A 691 -8.80 -2.58 0.78
C ASP A 691 -9.86 -3.41 0.02
N ALA A 692 -9.52 -3.85 -1.18
CA ALA A 692 -10.38 -4.70 -2.00
C ALA A 692 -9.95 -6.18 -1.98
N GLN A 693 -8.93 -6.55 -1.26
CA GLN A 693 -8.36 -7.90 -1.07
C GLN A 693 -8.32 -8.75 -2.34
N ASN A 694 -7.88 -8.16 -3.46
CA ASN A 694 -7.84 -8.86 -4.74
C ASN A 694 -9.23 -9.37 -5.22
N GLY A 695 -10.32 -8.74 -4.77
CA GLY A 695 -11.69 -9.04 -5.18
C GLY A 695 -11.94 -8.65 -6.64
N VAL A 696 -13.02 -9.20 -7.21
CA VAL A 696 -13.39 -8.93 -8.60
C VAL A 696 -14.17 -7.63 -8.71
N ASP A 697 -13.86 -6.84 -9.74
CA ASP A 697 -14.59 -5.63 -10.09
C ASP A 697 -14.47 -5.37 -11.60
N HIS A 698 -15.53 -4.86 -12.27
CA HIS A 698 -15.49 -4.66 -13.71
C HIS A 698 -14.78 -3.38 -14.15
N VAL A 699 -14.55 -2.45 -13.22
CA VAL A 699 -13.84 -1.18 -13.49
C VAL A 699 -12.37 -1.31 -13.11
N ASP A 700 -12.08 -1.57 -11.81
CA ASP A 700 -10.73 -1.69 -11.29
C ASP A 700 -10.72 -2.46 -9.98
N GLY A 701 -9.68 -3.25 -9.72
CA GLY A 701 -9.56 -4.05 -8.50
C GLY A 701 -9.36 -3.25 -7.21
N HIS A 702 -9.12 -1.94 -7.29
CA HIS A 702 -9.11 -1.04 -6.12
C HIS A 702 -10.47 -0.40 -5.86
N ARG A 703 -11.44 -0.53 -6.78
CA ARG A 703 -12.75 0.09 -6.58
C ARG A 703 -13.50 -0.60 -5.46
N THR A 704 -13.92 0.18 -4.46
CA THR A 704 -14.48 -0.38 -3.22
C THR A 704 -15.77 0.30 -2.79
N VAL A 705 -16.42 -0.26 -1.76
CA VAL A 705 -17.63 0.28 -1.17
C VAL A 705 -17.28 1.48 -0.29
N ALA A 706 -17.90 2.61 -0.57
CA ALA A 706 -17.83 3.79 0.29
C ALA A 706 -19.19 4.45 0.41
N LEU A 707 -19.54 4.91 1.59
CA LEU A 707 -20.82 5.56 1.88
C LEU A 707 -20.58 6.86 2.63
N ALA A 708 -21.40 7.87 2.32
CA ALA A 708 -21.45 9.13 3.06
C ALA A 708 -22.89 9.41 3.49
N VAL A 709 -23.09 9.52 4.80
CA VAL A 709 -24.40 9.63 5.44
C VAL A 709 -24.40 10.88 6.35
N SER A 710 -25.25 11.84 6.04
CA SER A 710 -25.36 13.10 6.78
C SER A 710 -26.72 13.71 6.52
N PRO A 711 -27.26 14.57 7.38
CA PRO A 711 -28.43 15.39 7.05
C PRO A 711 -28.23 16.24 5.78
N TYR A 712 -26.97 16.50 5.45
CA TYR A 712 -26.61 17.39 4.35
C TYR A 712 -26.22 16.63 3.06
N THR A 713 -26.20 15.30 3.04
CA THR A 713 -25.99 14.55 1.81
C THR A 713 -27.19 14.71 0.87
N LYS A 714 -26.94 14.78 -0.44
CA LYS A 714 -27.97 14.80 -1.47
C LYS A 714 -28.65 13.44 -1.54
N ARG A 715 -29.92 13.37 -1.12
CA ARG A 715 -30.64 12.10 -1.06
C ARG A 715 -30.84 11.49 -2.45
N GLY A 716 -30.59 10.17 -2.55
CA GLY A 716 -30.76 9.41 -3.80
C GLY A 716 -29.81 9.78 -4.94
N HIS A 717 -28.80 10.61 -4.69
CA HIS A 717 -27.84 11.08 -5.66
C HIS A 717 -26.77 10.04 -5.95
N VAL A 718 -26.29 10.00 -7.20
CA VAL A 718 -25.10 9.25 -7.60
C VAL A 718 -23.98 10.25 -7.85
N ASP A 719 -22.85 10.06 -7.21
CA ASP A 719 -21.67 10.86 -7.40
C ASP A 719 -20.55 9.97 -7.95
N SER A 720 -20.30 10.12 -9.26
CA SER A 720 -19.29 9.37 -10.00
C SER A 720 -17.95 10.13 -10.10
N THR A 721 -17.74 11.13 -9.28
CA THR A 721 -16.43 11.80 -9.17
C THR A 721 -15.39 10.78 -8.66
N PHE A 722 -14.18 10.85 -9.21
CA PHE A 722 -13.08 10.03 -8.73
C PHE A 722 -12.73 10.38 -7.29
N TYR A 723 -12.87 9.42 -6.40
CA TYR A 723 -12.50 9.50 -5.00
C TYR A 723 -11.61 8.33 -4.59
N SER A 724 -10.83 8.55 -3.53
CA SER A 724 -10.00 7.55 -2.89
C SER A 724 -9.99 7.75 -1.37
N HIS A 725 -9.28 6.93 -0.63
CA HIS A 725 -9.12 7.08 0.83
C HIS A 725 -8.74 8.51 1.22
N GLN A 726 -7.79 9.11 0.50
CA GLN A 726 -7.34 10.49 0.72
C GLN A 726 -8.46 11.52 0.49
N SER A 727 -9.40 11.22 -0.40
CA SER A 727 -10.56 12.09 -0.64
C SER A 727 -11.50 12.13 0.56
N MET A 728 -11.71 10.98 1.20
CA MET A 728 -12.53 10.89 2.40
C MET A 728 -11.85 11.57 3.58
N LEU A 729 -10.54 11.33 3.79
CA LEU A 729 -9.76 12.03 4.82
C LEU A 729 -9.81 13.54 4.62
N LYS A 730 -9.53 14.05 3.42
CA LYS A 730 -9.63 15.48 3.10
C LYS A 730 -11.00 16.04 3.44
N THR A 731 -12.06 15.30 3.15
CA THR A 731 -13.42 15.75 3.46
C THR A 731 -13.64 15.86 4.96
N ILE A 732 -13.16 14.88 5.73
CA ILE A 732 -13.21 14.92 7.22
C ILE A 732 -12.36 16.07 7.75
N GLU A 733 -11.18 16.29 7.20
CA GLU A 733 -10.29 17.39 7.56
C GLU A 733 -10.96 18.75 7.34
N LEU A 734 -11.58 18.95 6.18
CA LEU A 734 -12.32 20.18 5.90
C LEU A 734 -13.50 20.39 6.87
N MET A 735 -14.28 19.33 7.16
CA MET A 735 -15.42 19.39 8.08
C MET A 735 -15.00 19.77 9.50
N LEU A 736 -13.90 19.22 9.97
CA LEU A 736 -13.39 19.44 11.35
C LEU A 736 -12.38 20.59 11.45
N GLY A 737 -12.00 21.20 10.32
CA GLY A 737 -11.01 22.29 10.24
C GLY A 737 -9.56 21.82 10.45
N LEU A 738 -9.24 20.56 10.13
CA LEU A 738 -7.92 19.97 10.33
C LEU A 738 -6.97 20.33 9.16
N PRO A 739 -5.65 20.36 9.39
CA PRO A 739 -4.67 20.45 8.31
C PRO A 739 -4.57 19.13 7.58
N THR A 740 -4.09 19.15 6.33
CA THR A 740 -3.72 17.96 5.59
C THR A 740 -2.51 17.25 6.18
N LEU A 741 -2.50 15.92 6.12
CA LEU A 741 -1.45 15.05 6.67
C LEU A 741 -0.29 14.84 5.69
N SER A 742 -0.60 14.83 4.39
CA SER A 742 0.35 14.55 3.32
C SER A 742 0.06 15.39 2.06
N ILE A 743 0.92 15.26 1.05
CA ILE A 743 0.62 15.84 -0.27
C ILE A 743 -0.57 15.15 -0.94
N PHE A 744 -0.90 13.91 -0.57
CA PHE A 744 -1.92 13.11 -1.24
C PHE A 744 -3.34 13.55 -0.87
N ASP A 745 -3.64 13.79 0.40
CA ASP A 745 -4.91 14.40 0.81
C ASP A 745 -4.98 15.88 0.39
N LEU A 746 -3.84 16.58 0.36
CA LEU A 746 -3.77 17.94 -0.16
C LEU A 746 -4.30 18.04 -1.59
N ILE A 747 -3.90 17.13 -2.48
CA ILE A 747 -4.29 17.13 -3.89
C ILE A 747 -5.58 16.36 -4.18
N ALA A 748 -6.09 15.55 -3.26
CA ALA A 748 -7.29 14.74 -3.46
C ALA A 748 -8.53 15.60 -3.77
N ASN A 749 -9.49 15.03 -4.48
CA ASN A 749 -10.83 15.60 -4.57
C ASN A 749 -11.52 15.48 -3.22
N ASP A 750 -12.14 16.52 -2.72
CA ASP A 750 -13.06 16.39 -1.60
C ASP A 750 -14.47 15.99 -2.08
N MET A 751 -15.27 15.46 -1.19
CA MET A 751 -16.58 14.88 -1.52
C MET A 751 -17.74 15.89 -1.48
N ARG A 752 -17.47 17.21 -1.58
CA ARG A 752 -18.53 18.24 -1.50
C ARG A 752 -19.61 18.12 -2.56
N ALA A 753 -19.33 17.49 -3.71
CA ALA A 753 -20.32 17.25 -4.76
C ALA A 753 -21.52 16.44 -4.28
N GLY A 754 -21.31 15.53 -3.34
CA GLY A 754 -22.36 14.72 -2.71
C GLY A 754 -23.16 15.44 -1.60
N PHE A 755 -22.80 16.69 -1.25
CA PHE A 755 -23.39 17.43 -0.14
C PHE A 755 -24.16 18.68 -0.61
N GLY A 756 -25.15 19.07 0.16
CA GLY A 756 -25.95 20.28 0.00
C GLY A 756 -25.84 21.21 1.20
N SER A 757 -26.65 22.28 1.22
CA SER A 757 -26.72 23.27 2.31
C SER A 757 -27.95 23.10 3.22
N THR A 758 -28.95 22.34 2.79
CA THR A 758 -30.21 22.14 3.50
C THR A 758 -30.20 20.77 4.15
N ALA A 759 -30.48 20.74 5.46
CA ALA A 759 -30.53 19.49 6.21
C ALA A 759 -31.84 18.71 5.95
N ASP A 760 -31.73 17.44 5.69
CA ASP A 760 -32.83 16.46 5.83
C ASP A 760 -32.56 15.61 7.07
N LEU A 761 -33.31 15.89 8.12
CA LEU A 761 -33.15 15.25 9.44
C LEU A 761 -33.86 13.89 9.55
N LYS A 762 -34.48 13.39 8.49
CA LYS A 762 -35.14 12.06 8.49
C LYS A 762 -34.13 11.00 8.94
N PRO A 763 -34.42 10.27 10.04
CA PRO A 763 -33.52 9.22 10.49
C PRO A 763 -33.51 8.02 9.55
N TYR A 764 -32.47 7.22 9.64
CA TYR A 764 -32.35 5.93 9.01
C TYR A 764 -33.03 4.86 9.88
N GLU A 765 -33.65 3.87 9.26
CA GLU A 765 -34.19 2.68 9.91
C GLU A 765 -33.45 1.46 9.38
N HIS A 766 -32.75 0.72 10.25
CA HIS A 766 -31.99 -0.45 9.81
C HIS A 766 -32.90 -1.60 9.34
N LEU A 767 -32.37 -2.41 8.44
CA LEU A 767 -33.00 -3.62 7.96
C LEU A 767 -32.29 -4.85 8.56
N VAL A 768 -33.09 -5.85 8.88
CA VAL A 768 -32.55 -7.15 9.29
C VAL A 768 -32.22 -7.95 8.01
N PRO A 769 -30.98 -8.43 7.84
CA PRO A 769 -30.63 -9.28 6.70
C PRO A 769 -31.55 -10.51 6.57
N GLY A 770 -31.87 -10.88 5.34
CA GLY A 770 -32.57 -12.15 5.05
C GLY A 770 -31.67 -13.37 5.26
N GLN A 771 -30.35 -13.15 5.33
CA GLN A 771 -29.35 -14.17 5.63
C GLN A 771 -29.32 -14.49 7.13
N ASP A 772 -29.37 -15.76 7.50
CA ASP A 772 -29.23 -16.18 8.90
C ASP A 772 -27.78 -16.00 9.39
N LEU A 773 -27.59 -15.20 10.43
CA LEU A 773 -26.29 -14.95 11.07
C LEU A 773 -25.72 -16.21 11.74
N PHE A 774 -26.55 -17.20 12.05
CA PHE A 774 -26.17 -18.46 12.69
C PHE A 774 -25.84 -19.57 11.68
N GLU A 775 -25.89 -19.28 10.38
CA GLU A 775 -25.57 -20.28 9.35
C GLU A 775 -24.11 -20.70 9.42
N LEU A 776 -23.92 -22.03 9.46
CA LEU A 776 -22.59 -22.66 9.54
C LEU A 776 -22.23 -23.34 8.22
N ASN A 777 -20.94 -23.28 7.89
CA ASN A 777 -20.37 -24.14 6.86
C ASN A 777 -20.57 -25.61 7.20
N PRO A 778 -20.91 -26.46 6.22
CA PRO A 778 -21.11 -27.87 6.45
C PRO A 778 -19.87 -28.55 7.05
N PRO A 779 -20.04 -29.58 7.91
CA PRO A 779 -18.92 -30.35 8.40
C PRO A 779 -18.21 -31.08 7.24
N LEU A 780 -16.89 -31.26 7.35
CA LEU A 780 -16.06 -31.83 6.27
C LEU A 780 -16.56 -33.16 5.74
N ALA A 781 -17.18 -34.00 6.59
CA ALA A 781 -17.75 -35.30 6.23
C ALA A 781 -18.93 -35.19 5.26
N ALA A 782 -19.69 -34.09 5.28
CA ALA A 782 -20.82 -33.84 4.38
C ALA A 782 -20.38 -33.29 3.00
N LEU A 783 -19.15 -32.86 2.84
CA LEU A 783 -18.64 -32.22 1.62
C LEU A 783 -17.97 -33.21 0.66
N ARG A 784 -18.06 -32.94 -0.64
CA ARG A 784 -17.42 -33.71 -1.73
C ARG A 784 -16.86 -32.74 -2.78
N GLY A 785 -15.90 -33.22 -3.60
CA GLY A 785 -15.35 -32.49 -4.75
C GLY A 785 -14.77 -31.11 -4.37
N PRO A 786 -14.95 -30.10 -5.24
CA PRO A 786 -14.38 -28.76 -5.04
C PRO A 786 -14.76 -28.11 -3.69
N ALA A 787 -16.00 -28.31 -3.24
CA ALA A 787 -16.45 -27.77 -1.95
C ALA A 787 -15.65 -28.35 -0.76
N ARG A 788 -15.32 -29.64 -0.82
CA ARG A 788 -14.48 -30.29 0.20
C ARG A 788 -13.05 -29.75 0.15
N SER A 789 -12.46 -29.61 -1.05
CA SER A 789 -11.11 -29.07 -1.22
C SER A 789 -11.02 -27.64 -0.68
N ALA A 790 -12.01 -26.79 -0.97
CA ALA A 790 -12.09 -25.44 -0.46
C ALA A 790 -12.20 -25.39 1.08
N ALA A 791 -13.02 -26.28 1.67
CA ALA A 791 -13.16 -26.36 3.12
C ALA A 791 -11.85 -26.80 3.80
N VAL A 792 -11.13 -27.77 3.22
CA VAL A 792 -9.80 -28.19 3.70
C VAL A 792 -8.78 -27.04 3.60
N ALA A 793 -8.81 -26.30 2.47
CA ALA A 793 -7.95 -25.15 2.29
C ALA A 793 -8.25 -24.06 3.31
N SER A 794 -9.53 -23.69 3.49
CA SER A 794 -9.93 -22.69 4.49
C SER A 794 -9.54 -23.08 5.91
N ALA A 795 -9.65 -24.36 6.28
CA ALA A 795 -9.25 -24.84 7.61
C ALA A 795 -7.74 -24.76 7.89
N LYS A 796 -6.92 -24.63 6.85
CA LYS A 796 -5.47 -24.48 6.96
C LYS A 796 -5.03 -23.00 6.93
N MET A 797 -5.91 -22.09 6.57
CA MET A 797 -5.59 -20.65 6.52
C MET A 797 -5.47 -20.09 7.93
N ARG A 798 -4.62 -19.09 8.08
CA ARG A 798 -4.38 -18.42 9.36
C ARG A 798 -5.30 -17.21 9.47
N TRP A 799 -6.46 -17.41 10.09
CA TRP A 799 -7.47 -16.37 10.30
C TRP A 799 -7.19 -15.48 11.51
N ASP A 800 -6.21 -15.84 12.31
CA ASP A 800 -5.73 -15.12 13.50
C ASP A 800 -4.69 -14.04 13.16
N VAL A 801 -4.24 -14.01 11.92
CA VAL A 801 -3.27 -13.04 11.42
C VAL A 801 -3.89 -12.32 10.24
N PRO A 802 -3.97 -11.00 10.28
CA PRO A 802 -4.48 -10.20 9.17
C PRO A 802 -3.75 -10.52 7.86
N ASP A 803 -4.47 -10.59 6.75
CA ASP A 803 -3.99 -10.90 5.39
C ASP A 803 -3.14 -12.18 5.23
N ALA A 804 -3.11 -13.03 6.23
CA ALA A 804 -2.37 -14.29 6.14
C ALA A 804 -3.09 -15.34 5.28
N ALA A 805 -4.34 -15.14 4.92
CA ALA A 805 -5.05 -15.97 3.95
C ALA A 805 -4.65 -15.56 2.52
N PRO A 806 -4.21 -16.51 1.65
CA PRO A 806 -3.85 -16.19 0.27
C PRO A 806 -5.04 -15.61 -0.48
N SER A 807 -4.99 -14.31 -0.83
CA SER A 807 -6.15 -13.54 -1.34
C SER A 807 -6.75 -14.14 -2.61
N ASP A 808 -5.95 -14.60 -3.57
CA ASP A 808 -6.47 -15.22 -4.79
C ASP A 808 -7.26 -16.52 -4.48
N LYS A 809 -6.71 -17.37 -3.63
CA LYS A 809 -7.36 -18.61 -3.20
C LYS A 809 -8.63 -18.32 -2.40
N LEU A 810 -8.57 -17.38 -1.49
CA LEU A 810 -9.73 -16.95 -0.70
C LEU A 810 -10.86 -16.42 -1.59
N ASN A 811 -10.56 -15.51 -2.52
CA ASN A 811 -11.59 -14.95 -3.41
C ASN A 811 -12.25 -16.01 -4.31
N ARG A 812 -11.50 -17.01 -4.80
CA ARG A 812 -12.06 -18.15 -5.53
C ARG A 812 -12.99 -18.98 -4.64
N ILE A 813 -12.58 -19.24 -3.40
CA ILE A 813 -13.41 -19.95 -2.42
C ILE A 813 -14.70 -19.16 -2.14
N LEU A 814 -14.58 -17.86 -1.87
CA LEU A 814 -15.72 -16.98 -1.61
C LEU A 814 -16.66 -16.91 -2.80
N TRP A 815 -16.13 -16.78 -4.02
CA TRP A 815 -16.92 -16.79 -5.25
C TRP A 815 -17.77 -18.05 -5.37
N HIS A 816 -17.14 -19.21 -5.28
CA HIS A 816 -17.86 -20.49 -5.42
C HIS A 816 -18.82 -20.76 -4.25
N ALA A 817 -18.48 -20.34 -3.05
CA ALA A 817 -19.36 -20.48 -1.90
C ALA A 817 -20.62 -19.59 -2.00
N THR A 818 -20.52 -18.43 -2.64
CA THR A 818 -21.64 -17.48 -2.77
C THR A 818 -22.42 -17.63 -4.08
N ARG A 819 -21.71 -17.91 -5.20
CA ARG A 819 -22.29 -17.99 -6.55
C ARG A 819 -22.53 -19.43 -7.04
N GLY A 820 -22.03 -20.41 -6.29
CA GLY A 820 -22.16 -21.83 -6.62
C GLY A 820 -20.92 -22.45 -7.26
N TRP A 821 -20.68 -23.72 -6.92
CA TRP A 821 -19.45 -24.47 -7.30
C TRP A 821 -19.34 -24.75 -8.80
N LYS A 822 -20.40 -24.55 -9.58
CA LYS A 822 -20.40 -24.69 -11.04
C LYS A 822 -20.22 -23.38 -11.78
N THR A 823 -20.32 -22.25 -11.11
CA THR A 823 -20.18 -20.92 -11.72
C THR A 823 -18.70 -20.59 -11.89
N PRO A 824 -18.22 -20.36 -13.14
CA PRO A 824 -16.82 -20.03 -13.35
C PRO A 824 -16.38 -18.78 -12.58
N PHE A 825 -15.18 -18.79 -12.04
CA PHE A 825 -14.60 -17.59 -11.46
C PHE A 825 -14.27 -16.59 -12.58
N PRO A 826 -14.70 -15.32 -12.49
CA PRO A 826 -14.59 -14.37 -13.61
C PRO A 826 -13.16 -13.87 -13.85
N GLY A 827 -12.31 -13.92 -12.85
CA GLY A 827 -10.92 -13.48 -12.93
C GLY A 827 -9.93 -14.63 -13.04
N VAL A 828 -8.73 -14.37 -13.54
CA VAL A 828 -7.79 -15.45 -13.90
C VAL A 828 -6.43 -15.31 -13.24
N ARG A 829 -6.09 -14.23 -12.60
CA ARG A 829 -4.72 -14.03 -12.13
C ARG A 829 -4.63 -13.76 -10.65
N SER A 830 -3.77 -14.55 -10.07
CA SER A 830 -3.22 -14.33 -8.75
C SER A 830 -2.43 -13.02 -8.71
N SER A 831 -2.48 -12.40 -7.57
CA SER A 831 -1.53 -11.40 -7.17
C SER A 831 -0.08 -11.90 -7.37
N MET A 832 0.78 -11.06 -7.89
CA MET A 832 2.22 -11.30 -7.88
C MET A 832 2.84 -11.00 -6.51
N PHE A 833 2.03 -10.57 -5.58
CA PHE A 833 2.36 -10.23 -4.21
C PHE A 833 1.65 -11.20 -3.28
N ALA A 834 2.36 -12.18 -2.80
CA ALA A 834 1.94 -12.94 -1.63
C ALA A 834 2.85 -12.54 -0.47
N PRO A 835 2.31 -12.22 0.70
CA PRO A 835 3.14 -12.04 1.89
C PRO A 835 4.01 -13.27 2.12
N LEU A 836 5.30 -13.08 2.37
CA LEU A 836 6.25 -14.19 2.58
C LEU A 836 5.98 -15.03 3.81
N SER A 837 5.25 -14.50 4.77
CA SER A 837 4.84 -15.22 5.96
C SER A 837 3.80 -16.31 5.70
N LEU A 838 3.31 -16.40 4.47
CA LEU A 838 2.33 -17.40 4.09
C LEU A 838 3.06 -18.63 3.56
N ASP A 839 3.01 -19.73 4.31
CA ASP A 839 3.23 -21.05 3.79
C ASP A 839 2.14 -21.37 2.77
N ILE A 840 2.42 -21.05 1.51
CA ILE A 840 1.60 -21.52 0.40
C ILE A 840 1.95 -22.98 0.23
N ASP A 841 1.11 -23.86 0.76
CA ASP A 841 1.23 -25.29 0.51
C ASP A 841 1.16 -25.52 -1.02
N ASP A 842 2.23 -26.09 -1.58
CA ASP A 842 2.38 -26.42 -3.02
C ASP A 842 1.53 -27.63 -3.47
N ASP A 843 0.55 -28.05 -2.68
CA ASP A 843 -0.21 -29.27 -2.96
C ASP A 843 -1.28 -29.14 -4.06
N ASP A 844 -1.34 -27.99 -4.77
CA ASP A 844 -2.28 -27.75 -5.88
C ASP A 844 -1.53 -27.47 -7.21
N ARG A 845 -0.54 -28.31 -7.59
CA ARG A 845 -0.06 -28.38 -8.97
C ARG A 845 -0.83 -29.44 -9.75
#